data_1165ed1b6e769b54828ae3e320464daa
#
_entry.id   1165ed1b6e769b54828ae3e320464daa
#
_cell.length_a   1.000
_cell.length_b   1.000
_cell.length_c   1.000
_cell.angle_alpha   90.00
_cell.angle_beta   90.00
_cell.angle_gamma   90.00
#
_symmetry.space_group_name_H-M   'P 1'
#
loop_
_entity.id
_entity.type
_entity.pdbx_description
1 polymer ?
#
loop_
_entity_poly.entity_id
_entity_poly.type
_entity_poly.pdbx_seq_one_letter_code
_entity_poly.pdbx_strand_id
1 'polypeptide(L)'
;MSAVAYGALVASSLAHAQAQPGAPASDAQAAVPGPGEPIVSDSQFQEELPAIDPALGQALEPLEGFDVDDAPPVGPAGELIPDAPVPDPALEEPLTPIANFDVSTPPPTQQADDDASAPEPVRYSVEVVGLDEVELTGRFRDLSALEDADGEATNGSQVQARAREDEVLAVRLLRSEGYYDATALSSVEQIPEEPGRLRVVLTAVPGPRYKFGQIAVTGPETIPAGIAREALPLKTGDPIVALNVEGAEANVRLKLPQQGYPFVDVGLRDILLDPATGAGDYALPVDPGPRSRFAGFTTEGDLAFDAEHVEVLSRFSRGELYDQRMVDDLREAMTATGLFTTVATEPVRTGELAEDGSEYVNILVRQDAGPPRSLSGNVGYGTGEGFRAEATWEHRNFFRPEGAIRATAIAGTQEQTVRFQFRRSNAGQRDRTVLLQAEAGRRDYEAFRGYTARLSGLISRESTPIWQKKWTWAYGAELIATNESVIGEPRLSIGDAFFLAGVTAQLGYDRSNSLLDPTKGFRLLARTHPETSLREPGQPYIRNILEGSVYYPATDSLVIAGRTRVGSIYGAELNELAPSRRLYAGGGGSVRGFGFQELGPRIEVANPKFDPTDPDEKADPTISVPTGGRSLVEFAVEARYRFGNYGIVGFVDAGQVYESQTPRLNDMRFGVGVGGRLYTNFGPLRADIAMPIGRRKGESRFAVYISIGQAF
;
A
#
# COMPACT_ATOMS: atom_id res chain seq x y z
N MET A 1 -0.17 -23.00 -20.73
CA MET A 1 1.10 -22.28 -20.46
C MET A 1 0.97 -20.80 -20.17
N SER A 2 -0.17 -20.15 -20.36
CA SER A 2 -0.33 -18.71 -20.08
C SER A 2 -0.68 -18.34 -18.64
N ALA A 3 -0.94 -19.30 -17.75
CA ALA A 3 -1.45 -19.02 -16.41
C ALA A 3 -0.38 -18.64 -15.37
N VAL A 4 0.86 -19.08 -15.55
CA VAL A 4 1.97 -18.77 -14.61
C VAL A 4 2.58 -17.40 -14.89
N ALA A 5 2.55 -16.94 -16.12
CA ALA A 5 3.10 -15.63 -16.50
C ALA A 5 2.23 -14.42 -16.04
N TYR A 6 0.93 -14.61 -15.84
CA TYR A 6 0.02 -13.51 -15.48
C TYR A 6 0.01 -13.15 -13.97
N GLY A 7 0.31 -14.10 -13.10
CA GLY A 7 0.41 -13.83 -11.66
C GLY A 7 1.65 -13.02 -11.25
N ALA A 8 2.73 -13.14 -12.01
CA ALA A 8 3.98 -12.41 -11.74
C ALA A 8 3.96 -10.96 -12.27
N LEU A 9 3.08 -10.65 -13.23
CA LEU A 9 3.02 -9.34 -13.89
C LEU A 9 2.34 -8.25 -13.06
N VAL A 10 1.54 -8.60 -12.08
CA VAL A 10 0.82 -7.63 -11.23
C VAL A 10 1.65 -7.20 -10.00
N ALA A 11 2.63 -8.00 -9.58
CA ALA A 11 3.44 -7.69 -8.41
C ALA A 11 4.63 -6.74 -8.69
N SER A 12 5.00 -6.51 -9.95
CA SER A 12 6.18 -5.71 -10.30
C SER A 12 5.95 -4.20 -10.40
N SER A 13 4.72 -3.73 -10.22
CA SER A 13 4.40 -2.29 -10.34
C SER A 13 4.49 -1.49 -9.04
N LEU A 14 4.86 -2.09 -7.90
CA LEU A 14 4.88 -1.42 -6.59
C LEU A 14 6.27 -1.30 -5.94
N ALA A 15 7.33 -1.73 -6.59
CA ALA A 15 8.70 -1.58 -6.06
C ALA A 15 9.47 -0.47 -6.81
N HIS A 16 9.09 0.79 -6.63
CA HIS A 16 9.91 1.94 -7.00
C HIS A 16 10.24 2.74 -5.74
N ALA A 17 11.14 2.19 -4.91
CA ALA A 17 11.98 3.00 -4.05
C ALA A 17 13.25 3.33 -4.82
N GLN A 18 13.55 4.62 -4.89
CA GLN A 18 14.65 5.25 -5.62
C GLN A 18 16.00 4.55 -5.41
N ALA A 19 16.67 4.19 -6.51
CA ALA A 19 18.11 3.99 -6.54
C ALA A 19 18.71 5.02 -7.49
N GLN A 20 19.45 5.96 -6.94
CA GLN A 20 20.36 6.85 -7.70
C GLN A 20 21.60 6.07 -8.18
N PRO A 21 22.20 6.44 -9.31
CA PRO A 21 23.34 5.72 -9.88
C PRO A 21 24.61 5.94 -9.07
N GLY A 22 25.32 4.85 -8.81
CA GLY A 22 26.50 4.79 -7.98
C GLY A 22 27.75 5.44 -8.58
N ALA A 23 28.54 6.01 -7.69
CA ALA A 23 29.97 6.29 -7.86
C ALA A 23 30.80 5.10 -7.33
N PRO A 24 32.06 4.95 -7.74
CA PRO A 24 32.83 3.73 -7.55
C PRO A 24 33.28 3.52 -6.10
N ALA A 25 33.33 2.26 -5.71
CA ALA A 25 33.79 1.82 -4.39
C ALA A 25 35.24 2.22 -4.10
N SER A 26 35.44 2.88 -2.96
CA SER A 26 36.71 2.90 -2.25
C SER A 26 36.48 2.34 -0.85
N ASP A 27 37.25 1.30 -0.49
CA ASP A 27 37.29 0.68 0.82
C ASP A 27 37.70 1.72 1.90
N ALA A 28 36.72 2.14 2.71
CA ALA A 28 36.96 2.69 4.04
C ALA A 28 35.79 2.29 4.93
N GLN A 29 36.05 1.44 5.91
CA GLN A 29 35.17 1.18 7.02
C GLN A 29 34.90 2.49 7.78
N ALA A 30 33.73 3.09 7.54
CA ALA A 30 33.25 4.22 8.32
C ALA A 30 32.77 3.71 9.69
N ALA A 31 33.37 4.23 10.76
CA ALA A 31 32.90 4.03 12.12
C ALA A 31 31.51 4.61 12.28
N VAL A 32 30.63 3.88 12.99
CA VAL A 32 29.28 4.34 13.35
C VAL A 32 29.42 5.53 14.31
N PRO A 33 28.84 6.72 14.02
CA PRO A 33 28.95 7.86 14.93
C PRO A 33 28.28 7.57 16.28
N GLY A 34 28.90 8.07 17.37
CA GLY A 34 28.38 7.95 18.72
C GLY A 34 27.11 8.81 18.95
N PRO A 35 26.30 8.55 19.97
CA PRO A 35 25.12 9.34 20.28
C PRO A 35 25.51 10.79 20.62
N GLY A 36 25.13 11.72 19.76
CA GLY A 36 25.40 13.16 19.89
C GLY A 36 26.32 13.77 18.83
N GLU A 37 26.90 12.97 17.95
CA GLU A 37 27.66 13.51 16.81
C GLU A 37 26.75 13.71 15.59
N PRO A 38 26.85 14.86 14.87
CA PRO A 38 26.05 15.08 13.68
C PRO A 38 26.43 14.07 12.60
N ILE A 39 25.42 13.48 11.96
CA ILE A 39 25.55 12.45 10.91
C ILE A 39 26.31 12.97 9.68
N VAL A 40 26.31 14.29 9.48
CA VAL A 40 27.05 15.00 8.43
C VAL A 40 27.83 16.12 9.09
N SER A 41 29.14 16.24 8.82
CA SER A 41 29.96 17.34 9.36
C SER A 41 29.57 18.68 8.71
N ASP A 42 29.72 19.80 9.46
CA ASP A 42 29.40 21.15 8.97
C ASP A 42 30.13 21.48 7.67
N SER A 43 31.33 20.94 7.45
CA SER A 43 32.11 21.14 6.20
C SER A 43 31.48 20.37 5.01
N GLN A 44 30.95 19.16 5.21
CA GLN A 44 30.26 18.42 4.16
C GLN A 44 28.90 19.05 3.85
N PHE A 45 28.19 19.57 4.87
CA PHE A 45 26.95 20.28 4.69
C PHE A 45 27.12 21.57 3.87
N GLN A 46 28.23 22.30 4.05
CA GLN A 46 28.51 23.49 3.28
C GLN A 46 28.95 23.21 1.83
N GLU A 47 29.59 22.06 1.56
CA GLU A 47 29.96 21.66 0.19
C GLU A 47 28.77 21.20 -0.66
N GLU A 48 27.70 20.67 -0.03
CA GLU A 48 26.48 20.19 -0.72
C GLU A 48 25.40 21.27 -0.88
N LEU A 49 25.57 22.47 -0.29
CA LEU A 49 24.64 23.58 -0.51
C LEU A 49 24.77 24.10 -1.94
N PRO A 50 23.67 24.20 -2.71
CA PRO A 50 23.75 24.87 -4.01
C PRO A 50 24.21 26.31 -3.84
N ALA A 51 25.08 26.79 -4.72
CA ALA A 51 25.56 28.15 -4.70
C ALA A 51 24.38 29.14 -4.67
N ILE A 52 24.36 30.01 -3.65
CA ILE A 52 23.35 31.05 -3.54
C ILE A 52 23.46 31.95 -4.76
N ASP A 53 22.35 32.12 -5.50
CA ASP A 53 22.30 32.99 -6.67
C ASP A 53 22.74 34.41 -6.27
N PRO A 54 23.76 34.96 -6.91
CA PRO A 54 24.26 36.33 -6.63
C PRO A 54 23.17 37.40 -6.78
N ALA A 55 22.09 37.11 -7.50
CA ALA A 55 20.93 38.00 -7.64
C ALA A 55 20.12 38.20 -6.33
N LEU A 56 20.21 37.26 -5.37
CA LEU A 56 19.56 37.37 -4.05
C LEU A 56 20.29 38.38 -3.12
N GLY A 57 21.45 38.86 -3.44
CA GLY A 57 22.20 39.88 -2.70
C GLY A 57 21.98 41.33 -3.17
N GLN A 58 21.12 41.56 -4.17
CA GLN A 58 20.76 42.89 -4.62
C GLN A 58 19.70 43.48 -3.68
N ALA A 59 19.91 44.75 -3.28
CA ALA A 59 18.92 45.47 -2.47
C ALA A 59 17.57 45.50 -3.22
N LEU A 60 16.50 45.03 -2.58
CA LEU A 60 15.16 45.12 -3.11
C LEU A 60 14.84 46.59 -3.42
N GLU A 61 14.27 46.85 -4.59
CA GLU A 61 13.75 48.17 -4.91
C GLU A 61 12.74 48.60 -3.86
N PRO A 62 12.72 49.89 -3.42
CA PRO A 62 11.74 50.36 -2.47
C PRO A 62 10.34 50.15 -3.03
N LEU A 63 9.44 49.51 -2.24
CA LEU A 63 8.03 49.43 -2.57
C LEU A 63 7.52 50.87 -2.78
N GLU A 64 6.84 51.12 -3.92
CA GLU A 64 6.12 52.37 -4.16
C GLU A 64 5.14 52.60 -3.03
N GLY A 65 5.14 53.83 -2.46
CA GLY A 65 4.36 54.16 -1.30
C GLY A 65 2.85 53.95 -1.54
N PHE A 66 2.20 53.20 -0.66
CA PHE A 66 0.75 53.18 -0.57
C PHE A 66 0.29 54.54 -0.09
N ASP A 67 -0.45 55.29 -0.92
CA ASP A 67 -1.16 56.49 -0.54
C ASP A 67 -2.28 56.12 0.46
N VAL A 68 -2.22 56.70 1.66
CA VAL A 68 -3.11 56.41 2.78
C VAL A 68 -4.47 57.16 2.66
N ASP A 69 -4.78 57.72 1.49
CA ASP A 69 -5.99 58.58 1.32
C ASP A 69 -7.25 57.86 0.79
N ASP A 70 -7.23 56.53 0.61
CA ASP A 70 -8.40 55.75 0.15
C ASP A 70 -8.99 54.80 1.20
N ALA A 71 -8.99 55.16 2.48
CA ALA A 71 -9.74 54.44 3.49
C ALA A 71 -11.19 54.98 3.61
N PRO A 72 -12.22 54.14 3.56
CA PRO A 72 -13.60 54.57 3.71
C PRO A 72 -13.84 55.16 5.11
N PRO A 73 -14.68 56.19 5.26
CA PRO A 73 -14.90 56.88 6.55
C PRO A 73 -15.63 55.96 7.54
N VAL A 74 -15.01 55.75 8.71
CA VAL A 74 -15.64 55.09 9.85
C VAL A 74 -16.60 56.05 10.51
N GLY A 75 -17.90 55.68 10.58
CA GLY A 75 -18.95 56.46 11.25
C GLY A 75 -18.80 56.42 12.77
N PRO A 76 -19.38 57.40 13.48
CA PRO A 76 -19.20 57.59 14.90
C PRO A 76 -20.15 56.68 15.71
N ALA A 77 -19.57 55.71 16.42
CA ALA A 77 -20.25 55.08 17.56
C ALA A 77 -19.26 55.15 18.73
N GLY A 78 -19.51 56.11 19.61
CA GLY A 78 -18.74 56.24 20.85
C GLY A 78 -19.07 55.13 21.82
N GLU A 79 -18.06 54.34 22.13
CA GLU A 79 -17.99 53.53 23.36
C GLU A 79 -16.65 53.79 24.02
N LEU A 80 -16.72 54.11 25.31
CA LEU A 80 -15.62 54.48 26.17
C LEU A 80 -14.65 53.29 26.31
N ILE A 81 -13.45 53.47 25.81
CA ILE A 81 -12.31 52.54 26.09
C ILE A 81 -11.79 52.95 27.50
N PRO A 82 -11.63 52.02 28.45
CA PRO A 82 -10.98 52.29 29.72
C PRO A 82 -9.54 52.78 29.52
N ASP A 83 -9.11 53.74 30.34
CA ASP A 83 -7.81 54.37 30.31
C ASP A 83 -6.68 53.39 30.05
N ALA A 84 -5.94 53.63 28.95
CA ALA A 84 -4.67 52.97 28.70
C ALA A 84 -3.67 53.36 29.81
N PRO A 85 -2.85 52.41 30.31
CA PRO A 85 -1.83 52.73 31.29
C PRO A 85 -0.87 53.79 30.73
N VAL A 86 -0.62 54.85 31.55
CA VAL A 86 0.32 55.92 31.22
C VAL A 86 1.67 55.28 30.83
N PRO A 87 2.27 55.59 29.69
CA PRO A 87 3.57 55.06 29.32
C PRO A 87 4.63 55.45 30.34
N ASP A 88 5.46 54.49 30.75
CA ASP A 88 6.58 54.72 31.64
C ASP A 88 7.54 55.74 30.96
N PRO A 89 7.87 56.87 31.58
CA PRO A 89 8.79 57.87 31.00
C PRO A 89 10.15 57.30 30.61
N ALA A 90 10.57 56.17 31.16
CA ALA A 90 11.82 55.47 30.81
C ALA A 90 11.77 54.84 29.43
N LEU A 91 10.59 54.68 28.78
CA LEU A 91 10.42 54.14 27.42
C LEU A 91 10.50 55.24 26.33
N GLU A 92 10.51 56.54 26.73
CA GLU A 92 10.64 57.66 25.79
C GLU A 92 12.10 58.13 25.59
N GLU A 93 13.09 57.58 26.31
CA GLU A 93 14.48 57.88 26.06
C GLU A 93 14.95 57.17 24.77
N PRO A 94 15.61 57.91 23.81
CA PRO A 94 16.11 57.31 22.63
C PRO A 94 17.17 56.25 22.97
N LEU A 95 16.94 55.02 22.54
CA LEU A 95 17.89 53.92 22.67
C LEU A 95 19.26 54.34 22.11
N THR A 96 20.32 54.20 22.89
CA THR A 96 21.70 54.46 22.43
C THR A 96 21.99 53.56 21.23
N PRO A 97 22.51 54.12 20.09
CA PRO A 97 22.86 53.32 18.92
C PRO A 97 23.83 52.20 19.30
N ILE A 98 23.63 51.02 18.81
CA ILE A 98 24.49 49.84 19.05
C ILE A 98 25.96 50.13 18.75
N ALA A 99 26.26 51.05 17.83
CA ALA A 99 27.63 51.50 17.49
C ALA A 99 28.37 52.19 18.66
N ASN A 100 27.67 52.59 19.72
CA ASN A 100 28.26 53.25 20.89
C ASN A 100 28.45 52.30 22.11
N PHE A 101 28.15 51.01 21.95
CA PHE A 101 28.47 50.01 22.95
C PHE A 101 29.96 49.64 22.82
N ASP A 102 30.76 50.07 23.83
CA ASP A 102 32.16 49.67 23.91
C ASP A 102 32.28 48.21 24.36
N VAL A 103 32.51 47.32 23.38
CA VAL A 103 32.67 45.88 23.61
C VAL A 103 34.16 45.54 23.94
N SER A 104 35.03 46.56 24.09
CA SER A 104 36.49 46.36 24.18
C SER A 104 37.02 46.08 25.58
N THR A 105 36.19 46.08 26.60
CA THR A 105 36.61 45.70 27.96
C THR A 105 35.66 44.65 28.54
N PRO A 106 35.96 43.35 28.34
CA PRO A 106 35.32 42.35 29.17
C PRO A 106 35.70 42.64 30.64
N PRO A 107 34.76 42.55 31.60
CA PRO A 107 35.12 42.66 33.03
C PRO A 107 36.20 41.59 33.30
N PRO A 108 37.17 41.87 34.20
CA PRO A 108 38.22 40.89 34.49
C PRO A 108 37.56 39.59 34.89
N THR A 109 37.73 38.59 34.02
CA THR A 109 37.36 37.23 34.33
C THR A 109 38.20 36.83 35.54
N GLN A 110 37.63 36.76 36.72
CA GLN A 110 38.23 35.99 37.78
C GLN A 110 38.46 34.62 37.18
N GLN A 111 39.70 34.22 37.03
CA GLN A 111 40.04 32.81 36.73
C GLN A 111 39.38 32.01 37.82
N ALA A 112 38.27 31.40 37.46
CA ALA A 112 37.72 30.30 38.26
C ALA A 112 38.80 29.23 38.25
N ASP A 113 39.25 28.83 39.41
CA ASP A 113 40.09 27.65 39.54
C ASP A 113 39.48 26.49 38.77
N ASP A 114 40.22 25.92 37.83
CA ASP A 114 39.84 24.79 36.95
C ASP A 114 39.61 23.48 37.75
N ASP A 115 39.46 23.56 39.08
CA ASP A 115 39.19 22.46 39.99
C ASP A 115 37.78 22.49 40.63
N ALA A 116 36.84 23.33 40.10
CA ALA A 116 35.45 23.20 40.51
C ALA A 116 34.87 22.00 39.77
N SER A 117 34.86 20.82 40.41
CA SER A 117 34.03 19.71 39.98
C SER A 117 32.64 20.22 39.68
N ALA A 118 32.08 19.83 38.52
CA ALA A 118 30.71 20.19 38.17
C ALA A 118 29.80 19.86 39.35
N PRO A 119 28.89 20.75 39.77
CA PRO A 119 28.03 20.51 40.90
C PRO A 119 27.34 19.16 40.73
N GLU A 120 27.42 18.32 41.76
CA GLU A 120 26.76 17.02 41.73
C GLU A 120 25.26 17.22 41.43
N PRO A 121 24.70 16.46 40.50
CA PRO A 121 23.28 16.60 40.12
C PRO A 121 22.40 16.30 41.35
N VAL A 122 21.39 17.13 41.54
CA VAL A 122 20.40 16.93 42.61
C VAL A 122 19.52 15.74 42.21
N ARG A 123 19.46 14.73 43.05
CA ARG A 123 18.60 13.57 42.85
C ARG A 123 17.25 13.77 43.51
N TYR A 124 16.19 13.31 42.86
CA TYR A 124 14.84 13.39 43.42
C TYR A 124 14.03 12.13 43.13
N SER A 125 12.98 11.95 43.91
CA SER A 125 11.95 10.91 43.72
C SER A 125 10.61 11.60 43.55
N VAL A 126 9.75 11.02 42.71
CA VAL A 126 8.40 11.55 42.41
C VAL A 126 7.35 10.64 43.04
N GLU A 127 6.43 11.22 43.76
CA GLU A 127 5.25 10.59 44.32
C GLU A 127 4.02 11.27 43.76
N VAL A 128 3.13 10.53 43.11
CA VAL A 128 1.90 11.08 42.50
C VAL A 128 0.70 10.54 43.25
N VAL A 129 -0.13 11.43 43.75
CA VAL A 129 -1.32 11.12 44.54
C VAL A 129 -2.56 11.65 43.85
N GLY A 130 -3.65 10.86 43.82
CA GLY A 130 -4.97 11.26 43.31
C GLY A 130 -5.23 11.00 41.83
N LEU A 131 -4.21 10.58 41.05
CA LEU A 131 -4.38 10.16 39.65
C LEU A 131 -4.69 8.66 39.49
N ASP A 132 -4.38 7.83 40.47
CA ASP A 132 -4.67 6.38 40.46
C ASP A 132 -6.17 6.11 40.49
N GLU A 133 -6.94 6.92 41.24
CA GLU A 133 -8.40 6.78 41.37
C GLU A 133 -9.14 6.94 40.04
N VAL A 134 -8.51 7.66 39.10
CA VAL A 134 -9.06 7.99 37.77
C VAL A 134 -8.29 7.32 36.63
N GLU A 135 -7.40 6.38 36.93
CA GLU A 135 -6.60 5.59 35.98
C GLU A 135 -5.69 6.44 35.07
N LEU A 136 -5.23 7.60 35.53
CA LEU A 136 -4.40 8.53 34.74
C LEU A 136 -2.90 8.49 35.08
N THR A 137 -2.48 7.76 36.12
CA THR A 137 -1.10 7.73 36.60
C THR A 137 -0.12 7.23 35.52
N GLY A 138 -0.48 6.21 34.76
CA GLY A 138 0.37 5.71 33.65
C GLY A 138 0.59 6.78 32.59
N ARG A 139 -0.51 7.38 32.10
CA ARG A 139 -0.46 8.43 31.08
C ARG A 139 0.23 9.71 31.57
N PHE A 140 0.11 10.01 32.85
CA PHE A 140 0.82 11.13 33.46
C PHE A 140 2.33 10.87 33.47
N ARG A 141 2.78 9.68 33.89
CA ARG A 141 4.21 9.32 33.91
C ARG A 141 4.85 9.36 32.54
N ASP A 142 4.14 8.88 31.51
CA ASP A 142 4.62 8.89 30.12
C ASP A 142 4.85 10.31 29.56
N LEU A 143 4.28 11.35 30.19
CA LEU A 143 4.33 12.75 29.74
C LEU A 143 4.96 13.69 30.75
N SER A 144 5.36 13.21 31.92
CA SER A 144 5.85 13.99 33.07
C SER A 144 7.28 14.47 32.84
N ALA A 145 7.51 15.77 32.98
CA ALA A 145 8.84 16.35 32.91
C ALA A 145 9.74 15.93 34.08
N LEU A 146 9.17 15.51 35.22
CA LEU A 146 9.90 14.97 36.36
C LEU A 146 10.34 13.52 36.09
N GLU A 147 9.50 12.68 35.49
CA GLU A 147 9.82 11.28 35.21
C GLU A 147 10.77 11.12 34.01
N ASP A 148 10.64 11.97 32.98
CA ASP A 148 11.50 11.95 31.78
C ASP A 148 12.99 12.22 32.08
N ALA A 149 13.28 12.81 33.24
CA ALA A 149 14.62 13.20 33.67
C ALA A 149 15.32 12.16 34.57
N ASP A 150 14.86 10.93 34.64
CA ASP A 150 15.45 9.81 35.43
C ASP A 150 15.76 10.16 36.90
N GLY A 151 15.02 11.14 37.48
CA GLY A 151 15.19 11.57 38.87
C GLY A 151 16.45 12.42 39.13
N GLU A 152 17.02 13.05 38.10
CA GLU A 152 18.21 13.92 38.22
C GLU A 152 17.94 15.33 37.67
N ALA A 153 18.49 16.34 38.31
CA ALA A 153 18.40 17.73 37.94
C ALA A 153 19.68 18.49 38.26
N THR A 154 19.98 19.57 37.55
CA THR A 154 21.17 20.39 37.80
C THR A 154 21.09 21.13 39.15
N ASN A 155 19.90 21.51 39.59
CA ASN A 155 19.64 22.19 40.84
C ASN A 155 18.17 22.08 41.30
N GLY A 156 17.87 22.47 42.53
CA GLY A 156 16.54 22.41 43.09
C GLY A 156 15.51 23.31 42.37
N SER A 157 15.95 24.43 41.78
CA SER A 157 15.05 25.33 41.02
C SER A 157 14.55 24.66 39.74
N GLN A 158 15.37 23.80 39.10
CA GLN A 158 14.94 23.02 37.96
C GLN A 158 13.92 21.96 38.34
N VAL A 159 14.09 21.30 39.51
CA VAL A 159 13.09 20.36 40.05
C VAL A 159 11.75 21.06 40.26
N GLN A 160 11.78 22.26 40.83
CA GLN A 160 10.59 23.07 41.09
C GLN A 160 9.92 23.54 39.79
N ALA A 161 10.69 23.87 38.77
CA ALA A 161 10.13 24.24 37.44
C ALA A 161 9.40 23.05 36.77
N ARG A 162 10.01 21.87 36.78
CA ARG A 162 9.40 20.62 36.27
C ARG A 162 8.14 20.25 37.08
N ALA A 163 8.18 20.41 38.42
CA ALA A 163 7.05 20.13 39.25
C ALA A 163 5.84 21.02 38.92
N ARG A 164 6.07 22.31 38.62
CA ARG A 164 5.00 23.22 38.14
C ARG A 164 4.48 22.85 36.74
N GLU A 165 5.34 22.40 35.87
CA GLU A 165 4.94 21.91 34.54
C GLU A 165 4.03 20.67 34.68
N ASP A 166 4.37 19.77 35.60
CA ASP A 166 3.61 18.56 35.89
C ASP A 166 2.28 18.87 36.64
N GLU A 167 2.19 19.92 37.44
CA GLU A 167 0.89 20.42 37.95
C GLU A 167 -0.06 20.78 36.81
N VAL A 168 0.43 21.54 35.82
CA VAL A 168 -0.35 21.91 34.64
C VAL A 168 -0.72 20.71 33.82
N LEU A 169 0.20 19.76 33.65
CA LEU A 169 -0.03 18.48 32.96
C LEU A 169 -1.15 17.68 33.65
N ALA A 170 -1.07 17.51 34.99
CA ALA A 170 -2.06 16.76 35.74
C ALA A 170 -3.47 17.37 35.60
N VAL A 171 -3.60 18.69 35.75
CA VAL A 171 -4.87 19.38 35.53
C VAL A 171 -5.38 19.22 34.09
N ARG A 172 -4.50 19.31 33.10
CA ARG A 172 -4.86 19.13 31.68
C ARG A 172 -5.37 17.71 31.40
N LEU A 173 -4.69 16.68 31.94
CA LEU A 173 -5.12 15.29 31.82
C LEU A 173 -6.47 15.06 32.50
N LEU A 174 -6.66 15.56 33.70
CA LEU A 174 -7.94 15.46 34.40
C LEU A 174 -9.08 16.14 33.64
N ARG A 175 -8.87 17.37 33.14
CA ARG A 175 -9.87 18.08 32.32
C ARG A 175 -10.19 17.33 31.03
N SER A 176 -9.20 16.65 30.40
CA SER A 176 -9.45 15.88 29.21
C SER A 176 -10.39 14.68 29.44
N GLU A 177 -10.48 14.22 30.69
CA GLU A 177 -11.37 13.12 31.10
C GLU A 177 -12.70 13.60 31.74
N GLY A 178 -12.93 14.92 31.72
CA GLY A 178 -14.17 15.52 32.20
C GLY A 178 -14.14 16.05 33.65
N TYR A 179 -12.97 16.11 34.29
CA TYR A 179 -12.81 16.68 35.63
C TYR A 179 -12.41 18.16 35.54
N TYR A 180 -13.35 19.03 35.23
CA TYR A 180 -13.08 20.45 34.94
C TYR A 180 -12.69 21.29 36.16
N ASP A 181 -13.12 20.89 37.35
CA ASP A 181 -12.77 21.53 38.62
C ASP A 181 -11.48 21.00 39.23
N ALA A 182 -10.74 20.19 38.44
CA ALA A 182 -9.51 19.57 38.91
C ALA A 182 -8.45 20.60 39.26
N THR A 183 -7.75 20.34 40.37
CA THR A 183 -6.56 21.08 40.81
C THR A 183 -5.40 20.15 41.07
N ALA A 184 -4.19 20.67 40.91
CA ALA A 184 -2.98 19.92 41.25
C ALA A 184 -1.97 20.88 41.91
N LEU A 185 -1.29 20.39 42.93
CA LEU A 185 -0.24 21.10 43.65
C LEU A 185 0.93 20.18 43.90
N SER A 186 2.14 20.70 43.79
CA SER A 186 3.36 19.98 44.12
C SER A 186 4.04 20.55 45.36
N SER A 187 4.65 19.69 46.17
CA SER A 187 5.60 20.05 47.22
C SER A 187 6.96 19.44 46.92
N VAL A 188 8.01 20.21 47.15
CA VAL A 188 9.39 19.74 47.01
C VAL A 188 10.03 19.78 48.41
N GLU A 189 10.33 18.61 48.95
CA GLU A 189 10.82 18.44 50.30
C GLU A 189 12.20 17.82 50.29
N GLN A 190 13.05 18.18 51.24
CA GLN A 190 14.31 17.46 51.49
C GLN A 190 14.03 16.21 52.29
N ILE A 191 14.64 15.09 51.90
CA ILE A 191 14.55 13.86 52.64
C ILE A 191 15.52 13.98 53.84
N PRO A 192 15.05 13.98 55.10
CA PRO A 192 15.93 14.21 56.28
C PRO A 192 17.00 13.14 56.42
N GLU A 193 16.76 11.91 55.93
CA GLU A 193 17.61 10.73 56.06
C GLU A 193 18.64 10.62 54.91
N GLU A 194 18.46 11.39 53.82
CA GLU A 194 19.34 11.38 52.65
C GLU A 194 19.70 12.84 52.25
N PRO A 195 20.75 13.46 52.84
CA PRO A 195 21.15 14.80 52.51
C PRO A 195 21.50 14.94 51.01
N GLY A 196 20.85 15.93 50.34
CA GLY A 196 21.04 16.17 48.89
C GLY A 196 20.05 15.46 47.99
N ARG A 197 19.09 14.70 48.51
CA ARG A 197 17.99 14.12 47.74
C ARG A 197 16.68 14.82 48.07
N LEU A 198 15.89 15.10 47.03
CA LEU A 198 14.58 15.73 47.14
C LEU A 198 13.47 14.70 46.92
N ARG A 199 12.32 14.94 47.56
CA ARG A 199 11.07 14.24 47.29
C ARG A 199 10.10 15.25 46.68
N VAL A 200 9.57 14.98 45.53
CA VAL A 200 8.51 15.76 44.89
C VAL A 200 7.20 14.99 45.09
N VAL A 201 6.26 15.57 45.80
CA VAL A 201 4.92 14.99 45.95
C VAL A 201 3.95 15.83 45.13
N LEU A 202 3.39 15.27 44.06
CA LEU A 202 2.34 15.89 43.27
C LEU A 202 0.98 15.35 43.77
N THR A 203 0.15 16.23 44.29
CA THR A 203 -1.21 15.90 44.75
C THR A 203 -2.22 16.47 43.77
N ALA A 204 -2.95 15.61 43.07
CA ALA A 204 -4.04 15.99 42.20
C ALA A 204 -5.40 15.71 42.90
N VAL A 205 -6.31 16.65 42.78
CA VAL A 205 -7.68 16.53 43.27
C VAL A 205 -8.62 16.62 42.05
N PRO A 206 -9.19 15.50 41.59
CA PRO A 206 -10.00 15.46 40.37
C PRO A 206 -11.28 16.34 40.45
N GLY A 207 -11.94 16.36 41.58
CA GLY A 207 -13.28 16.94 41.72
C GLY A 207 -14.36 16.07 41.05
N PRO A 208 -15.59 16.64 40.85
CA PRO A 208 -16.67 15.91 40.18
C PRO A 208 -16.38 15.71 38.69
N ARG A 209 -16.79 14.56 38.16
CA ARG A 209 -16.73 14.29 36.71
C ARG A 209 -17.97 14.81 36.03
N TYR A 210 -17.81 15.78 35.15
CA TYR A 210 -18.90 16.38 34.40
C TYR A 210 -19.44 15.46 33.30
N LYS A 211 -20.76 15.51 33.07
CA LYS A 211 -21.49 14.72 32.09
C LYS A 211 -22.26 15.65 31.16
N PHE A 212 -22.50 15.15 29.92
CA PHE A 212 -23.33 15.90 28.97
C PHE A 212 -24.75 16.11 29.53
N GLY A 213 -25.19 17.36 29.58
CA GLY A 213 -26.56 17.78 29.75
C GLY A 213 -27.31 17.78 28.42
N GLN A 214 -27.71 18.96 27.95
CA GLN A 214 -28.28 19.12 26.62
C GLN A 214 -27.18 19.04 25.53
N ILE A 215 -27.47 18.37 24.43
CA ILE A 215 -26.57 18.34 23.28
C ILE A 215 -27.30 18.92 22.08
N ALA A 216 -26.87 20.09 21.62
CA ALA A 216 -27.47 20.82 20.51
C ALA A 216 -26.49 20.93 19.33
N VAL A 217 -26.99 20.77 18.11
CA VAL A 217 -26.33 21.21 16.89
C VAL A 217 -27.11 22.42 16.39
N THR A 218 -26.42 23.55 16.22
CA THR A 218 -27.05 24.82 15.80
C THR A 218 -26.61 25.18 14.39
N GLY A 219 -27.52 25.82 13.64
CA GLY A 219 -27.27 26.22 12.25
C GLY A 219 -28.42 25.83 11.32
N PRO A 220 -28.24 25.98 9.99
CA PRO A 220 -29.25 25.61 9.01
C PRO A 220 -29.57 24.13 9.05
N GLU A 221 -30.82 23.75 8.84
CA GLU A 221 -31.22 22.35 8.78
C GLU A 221 -30.73 21.67 7.50
N THR A 222 -30.31 20.41 7.64
CA THR A 222 -29.95 19.53 6.51
C THR A 222 -31.20 18.92 5.86
N ILE A 223 -31.05 18.38 4.65
CA ILE A 223 -32.09 17.63 3.94
C ILE A 223 -31.58 16.19 3.70
N PRO A 224 -32.17 15.16 4.32
CA PRO A 224 -33.20 15.20 5.37
C PRO A 224 -32.72 15.92 6.66
N ALA A 225 -33.70 16.36 7.47
CA ALA A 225 -33.39 17.02 8.72
C ALA A 225 -32.66 16.08 9.70
N GLY A 226 -31.76 16.64 10.51
CA GLY A 226 -31.12 15.90 11.60
C GLY A 226 -29.81 15.17 11.26
N ILE A 227 -29.33 15.17 10.01
CA ILE A 227 -28.09 14.46 9.61
C ILE A 227 -26.88 14.93 10.47
N ALA A 228 -26.75 16.24 10.72
CA ALA A 228 -25.65 16.78 11.52
C ALA A 228 -25.69 16.29 12.97
N ARG A 229 -26.90 16.19 13.56
CA ARG A 229 -27.06 15.65 14.92
C ARG A 229 -26.81 14.14 14.99
N GLU A 230 -27.27 13.39 13.99
CA GLU A 230 -26.99 11.95 13.87
C GLU A 230 -25.50 11.65 13.66
N ALA A 231 -24.79 12.53 12.96
CA ALA A 231 -23.36 12.43 12.77
C ALA A 231 -22.53 12.74 14.03
N LEU A 232 -23.16 13.28 15.08
CA LEU A 232 -22.53 13.60 16.37
C LEU A 232 -22.91 12.54 17.42
N PRO A 233 -22.12 11.47 17.62
CA PRO A 233 -22.50 10.31 18.45
C PRO A 233 -22.35 10.55 19.96
N LEU A 234 -22.54 11.78 20.43
CA LEU A 234 -22.54 12.13 21.85
C LEU A 234 -23.94 11.92 22.45
N LYS A 235 -24.00 11.46 23.71
CA LYS A 235 -25.25 11.16 24.43
C LYS A 235 -25.31 11.91 25.75
N THR A 236 -26.49 12.41 26.08
CA THR A 236 -26.77 12.99 27.41
C THR A 236 -26.49 11.96 28.52
N GLY A 237 -25.80 12.39 29.56
CA GLY A 237 -25.38 11.54 30.66
C GLY A 237 -24.04 10.86 30.54
N ASP A 238 -23.46 10.81 29.34
CA ASP A 238 -22.07 10.33 29.13
C ASP A 238 -21.06 11.36 29.70
N PRO A 239 -19.89 10.94 30.16
CA PRO A 239 -18.86 11.86 30.63
C PRO A 239 -18.30 12.70 29.48
N ILE A 240 -17.96 13.95 29.76
CA ILE A 240 -17.40 14.88 28.76
C ILE A 240 -15.90 14.62 28.62
N VAL A 241 -15.55 13.63 27.80
CA VAL A 241 -14.17 13.24 27.49
C VAL A 241 -13.73 13.93 26.20
N ALA A 242 -12.61 14.67 26.26
CA ALA A 242 -12.12 15.47 25.14
C ALA A 242 -11.94 14.65 23.85
N LEU A 243 -11.36 13.46 23.94
CA LEU A 243 -11.16 12.56 22.78
C LEU A 243 -12.48 12.17 22.12
N ASN A 244 -13.52 11.92 22.91
CA ASN A 244 -14.85 11.55 22.39
C ASN A 244 -15.51 12.74 21.71
N VAL A 245 -15.35 13.95 22.27
CA VAL A 245 -15.86 15.20 21.69
C VAL A 245 -15.18 15.47 20.34
N GLU A 246 -13.85 15.46 20.31
CA GLU A 246 -13.08 15.69 19.09
C GLU A 246 -13.39 14.65 18.01
N GLY A 247 -13.47 13.36 18.40
CA GLY A 247 -13.87 12.29 17.51
C GLY A 247 -15.29 12.45 16.97
N ALA A 248 -16.23 12.93 17.78
CA ALA A 248 -17.61 13.18 17.37
C ALA A 248 -17.69 14.35 16.38
N GLU A 249 -16.97 15.44 16.63
CA GLU A 249 -16.89 16.60 15.72
C GLU A 249 -16.21 16.23 14.39
N ALA A 250 -15.11 15.45 14.45
CA ALA A 250 -14.47 14.91 13.26
C ALA A 250 -15.43 14.04 12.44
N ASN A 251 -16.31 13.26 13.10
CA ASN A 251 -17.31 12.45 12.42
C ASN A 251 -18.38 13.33 11.73
N VAL A 252 -18.74 14.49 12.26
CA VAL A 252 -19.63 15.45 11.58
C VAL A 252 -18.98 15.96 10.30
N ARG A 253 -17.70 16.40 10.36
CA ARG A 253 -16.91 16.83 9.19
C ARG A 253 -16.75 15.74 8.13
N LEU A 254 -16.71 14.48 8.55
CA LEU A 254 -16.62 13.35 7.65
C LEU A 254 -17.97 12.96 7.03
N LYS A 255 -19.05 12.97 7.83
CA LYS A 255 -20.35 12.41 7.41
C LYS A 255 -21.15 13.35 6.53
N LEU A 256 -21.13 14.65 6.76
CA LEU A 256 -21.90 15.58 5.96
C LEU A 256 -21.48 15.61 4.50
N PRO A 257 -20.18 15.63 4.13
CA PRO A 257 -19.76 15.50 2.74
C PRO A 257 -20.17 14.16 2.09
N GLN A 258 -20.33 13.10 2.87
CA GLN A 258 -20.84 11.82 2.36
C GLN A 258 -22.37 11.82 2.10
N GLN A 259 -23.06 12.88 2.52
CA GLN A 259 -24.52 13.03 2.48
C GLN A 259 -24.98 14.24 1.65
N GLY A 260 -24.12 14.75 0.77
CA GLY A 260 -24.48 15.83 -0.12
C GLY A 260 -24.01 17.24 0.30
N TYR A 261 -23.17 17.38 1.31
CA TYR A 261 -22.75 18.67 1.85
C TYR A 261 -21.22 18.87 1.78
N PRO A 262 -20.64 19.07 0.59
CA PRO A 262 -19.18 19.18 0.42
C PRO A 262 -18.54 20.38 1.11
N PHE A 263 -19.32 21.45 1.38
CA PHE A 263 -18.86 22.72 1.90
C PHE A 263 -19.20 22.93 3.38
N VAL A 264 -19.36 21.82 4.13
CA VAL A 264 -19.66 21.89 5.55
C VAL A 264 -18.56 22.65 6.31
N ASP A 265 -18.98 23.61 7.12
CA ASP A 265 -18.14 24.27 8.12
C ASP A 265 -18.64 23.92 9.53
N VAL A 266 -17.72 23.45 10.37
CA VAL A 266 -17.99 23.08 11.76
C VAL A 266 -17.23 24.06 12.63
N GLY A 267 -18.00 24.97 13.25
CA GLY A 267 -17.47 26.02 14.13
C GLY A 267 -16.91 25.48 15.45
N LEU A 268 -16.51 26.41 16.29
CA LEU A 268 -16.02 26.08 17.64
C LEU A 268 -17.20 25.67 18.54
N ARG A 269 -17.03 24.54 19.24
CA ARG A 269 -17.98 24.10 20.26
C ARG A 269 -18.05 25.07 21.43
N ASP A 270 -19.21 25.13 22.05
CA ASP A 270 -19.42 25.75 23.36
C ASP A 270 -19.89 24.68 24.37
N ILE A 271 -19.32 24.67 25.57
CA ILE A 271 -19.69 23.75 26.64
C ILE A 271 -19.94 24.59 27.89
N LEU A 272 -21.20 24.80 28.20
CA LEU A 272 -21.61 25.55 29.42
C LEU A 272 -21.70 24.58 30.60
N LEU A 273 -20.72 24.66 31.50
CA LEU A 273 -20.64 23.80 32.69
C LEU A 273 -21.50 24.40 33.85
N ASP A 274 -22.28 23.54 34.49
CA ASP A 274 -23.01 23.84 35.70
C ASP A 274 -22.42 23.10 36.92
N PRO A 275 -21.67 23.77 37.80
CA PRO A 275 -21.06 23.13 38.97
C PRO A 275 -22.08 22.58 39.97
N ALA A 276 -23.31 23.07 39.97
CA ALA A 276 -24.33 22.62 40.92
C ALA A 276 -24.88 21.25 40.58
N THR A 277 -24.95 20.92 39.28
CA THR A 277 -25.47 19.65 38.78
C THR A 277 -24.39 18.71 38.26
N GLY A 278 -23.17 19.19 38.02
CA GLY A 278 -22.09 18.45 37.36
C GLY A 278 -22.43 18.14 35.89
N ALA A 279 -23.31 18.93 35.28
CA ALA A 279 -23.68 18.78 33.87
C ALA A 279 -22.98 19.83 33.01
N GLY A 280 -22.77 19.52 31.73
CA GLY A 280 -22.30 20.46 30.73
C GLY A 280 -23.19 20.45 29.50
N ASP A 281 -23.82 21.57 29.20
CA ASP A 281 -24.61 21.71 27.98
C ASP A 281 -23.68 22.00 26.82
N TYR A 282 -23.78 21.14 25.79
CA TYR A 282 -22.90 21.16 24.61
C TYR A 282 -23.64 21.73 23.40
N ALA A 283 -23.06 22.73 22.76
CA ALA A 283 -23.57 23.33 21.55
C ALA A 283 -22.47 23.30 20.44
N LEU A 284 -22.80 22.80 19.29
CA LEU A 284 -21.92 22.77 18.12
C LEU A 284 -22.55 23.56 16.97
N PRO A 285 -21.98 24.70 16.57
CA PRO A 285 -22.38 25.39 15.35
C PRO A 285 -21.93 24.61 14.13
N VAL A 286 -22.87 24.30 13.25
CA VAL A 286 -22.60 23.59 11.99
C VAL A 286 -23.31 24.33 10.86
N ASP A 287 -22.53 24.84 9.91
CA ASP A 287 -23.08 25.30 8.63
C ASP A 287 -22.86 24.19 7.60
N PRO A 288 -23.89 23.45 7.18
CA PRO A 288 -23.75 22.39 6.19
C PRO A 288 -23.39 22.93 4.80
N GLY A 289 -23.56 24.23 4.54
CA GLY A 289 -23.49 24.79 3.22
C GLY A 289 -24.63 24.30 2.31
N PRO A 290 -24.57 24.56 1.00
CA PRO A 290 -25.60 24.10 0.06
C PRO A 290 -25.54 22.59 -0.16
N ARG A 291 -26.72 21.95 -0.17
CA ARG A 291 -26.82 20.57 -0.64
C ARG A 291 -26.43 20.51 -2.10
N SER A 292 -25.56 19.62 -2.48
CA SER A 292 -24.88 19.66 -3.77
C SER A 292 -25.08 18.38 -4.58
N ARG A 293 -25.02 18.54 -5.92
CA ARG A 293 -25.05 17.47 -6.92
C ARG A 293 -23.84 17.60 -7.85
N PHE A 294 -23.35 16.49 -8.37
CA PHE A 294 -22.26 16.50 -9.33
C PHE A 294 -22.67 17.18 -10.63
N ALA A 295 -21.85 18.11 -11.12
CA ALA A 295 -21.99 18.74 -12.44
C ALA A 295 -21.10 18.05 -13.48
N GLY A 296 -19.80 17.96 -13.21
CA GLY A 296 -18.78 17.42 -14.12
C GLY A 296 -17.40 17.63 -13.57
N PHE A 297 -16.41 17.70 -14.46
CA PHE A 297 -14.99 17.80 -14.11
C PHE A 297 -14.33 18.99 -14.79
N THR A 298 -13.36 19.58 -14.10
CA THR A 298 -12.37 20.51 -14.67
C THR A 298 -11.00 20.01 -14.29
N THR A 299 -10.02 20.20 -15.18
CA THR A 299 -8.64 19.72 -14.97
C THR A 299 -7.67 20.87 -15.08
N GLU A 300 -6.68 20.92 -14.16
CA GLU A 300 -5.62 21.94 -14.09
C GLU A 300 -4.26 21.31 -13.82
N GLY A 301 -3.19 22.00 -14.18
CA GLY A 301 -1.80 21.61 -13.93
C GLY A 301 -1.13 20.90 -15.11
N ASP A 302 -0.13 20.06 -14.85
CA ASP A 302 0.51 19.21 -15.87
C ASP A 302 -0.36 17.98 -16.13
N LEU A 303 -1.13 18.05 -17.24
CA LEU A 303 -2.19 17.10 -17.51
C LEU A 303 -1.66 15.79 -18.11
N ALA A 304 -1.83 14.68 -17.38
CA ALA A 304 -1.78 13.34 -17.95
C ALA A 304 -3.13 12.92 -18.54
N PHE A 305 -4.25 13.42 -17.97
CA PHE A 305 -5.63 13.16 -18.39
C PHE A 305 -6.39 14.46 -18.65
N ASP A 306 -7.22 14.46 -19.68
CA ASP A 306 -8.27 15.46 -19.88
C ASP A 306 -9.52 15.16 -19.04
N ALA A 307 -10.45 16.10 -18.99
CA ALA A 307 -11.69 15.96 -18.21
C ALA A 307 -12.55 14.79 -18.70
N GLU A 308 -12.55 14.49 -20.02
CA GLU A 308 -13.30 13.37 -20.60
C GLU A 308 -12.76 12.02 -20.05
N HIS A 309 -11.45 11.87 -19.93
CA HIS A 309 -10.88 10.64 -19.36
C HIS A 309 -11.05 10.54 -17.85
N VAL A 310 -11.05 11.67 -17.12
CA VAL A 310 -11.40 11.71 -15.71
C VAL A 310 -12.83 11.20 -15.49
N GLU A 311 -13.77 11.58 -16.37
CA GLU A 311 -15.15 11.10 -16.35
C GLU A 311 -15.23 9.57 -16.54
N VAL A 312 -14.41 8.99 -17.42
CA VAL A 312 -14.31 7.52 -17.60
C VAL A 312 -13.89 6.82 -16.29
N LEU A 313 -13.05 7.46 -15.46
CA LEU A 313 -12.60 6.92 -14.17
C LEU A 313 -13.61 7.11 -13.05
N SER A 314 -14.54 8.07 -13.17
CA SER A 314 -15.54 8.33 -12.13
C SER A 314 -16.55 7.20 -11.99
N ARG A 315 -17.17 7.11 -10.81
CA ARG A 315 -18.29 6.18 -10.52
C ARG A 315 -19.60 6.92 -10.30
N PHE A 316 -19.62 8.21 -10.53
CA PHE A 316 -20.80 9.05 -10.39
C PHE A 316 -21.07 9.76 -11.71
N SER A 317 -22.31 10.13 -11.91
CA SER A 317 -22.80 10.82 -13.10
C SER A 317 -23.33 12.21 -12.75
N ARG A 318 -23.41 13.09 -13.76
CA ARG A 318 -24.04 14.39 -13.59
C ARG A 318 -25.47 14.26 -13.01
N GLY A 319 -25.77 15.06 -12.00
CA GLY A 319 -27.06 15.10 -11.31
C GLY A 319 -27.19 14.12 -10.14
N GLU A 320 -26.26 13.21 -9.93
CA GLU A 320 -26.23 12.41 -8.70
C GLU A 320 -25.90 13.27 -7.49
N LEU A 321 -26.42 12.90 -6.32
CA LEU A 321 -26.11 13.59 -5.07
C LEU A 321 -24.61 13.46 -4.76
N TYR A 322 -24.00 14.56 -4.32
CA TYR A 322 -22.60 14.56 -3.95
C TYR A 322 -22.32 13.56 -2.83
N ASP A 323 -21.25 12.80 -2.97
CA ASP A 323 -20.73 11.87 -1.98
C ASP A 323 -19.20 11.91 -2.02
N GLN A 324 -18.59 12.39 -0.93
CA GLN A 324 -17.13 12.49 -0.82
C GLN A 324 -16.41 11.18 -1.07
N ARG A 325 -17.00 10.03 -0.71
CA ARG A 325 -16.42 8.71 -0.94
C ARG A 325 -16.23 8.41 -2.42
N MET A 326 -17.10 8.92 -3.28
CA MET A 326 -16.97 8.77 -4.74
C MET A 326 -15.85 9.64 -5.31
N VAL A 327 -15.63 10.83 -4.73
CA VAL A 327 -14.51 11.72 -5.08
C VAL A 327 -13.18 11.13 -4.62
N ASP A 328 -13.14 10.57 -3.41
CA ASP A 328 -11.97 9.88 -2.90
C ASP A 328 -11.63 8.63 -3.73
N ASP A 329 -12.63 7.84 -4.14
CA ASP A 329 -12.47 6.70 -5.05
C ASP A 329 -11.91 7.13 -6.42
N LEU A 330 -12.36 8.28 -6.95
CA LEU A 330 -11.79 8.83 -8.18
C LEU A 330 -10.31 9.19 -8.00
N ARG A 331 -9.96 9.91 -6.95
CA ARG A 331 -8.57 10.29 -6.63
C ARG A 331 -7.68 9.05 -6.47
N GLU A 332 -8.18 8.04 -5.77
CA GLU A 332 -7.48 6.76 -5.61
C GLU A 332 -7.30 6.03 -6.95
N ALA A 333 -8.34 6.03 -7.81
CA ALA A 333 -8.28 5.45 -9.15
C ALA A 333 -7.22 6.13 -10.03
N MET A 334 -7.16 7.46 -10.00
CA MET A 334 -6.15 8.22 -10.73
C MET A 334 -4.74 7.92 -10.21
N THR A 335 -4.55 7.96 -8.91
CA THR A 335 -3.26 7.63 -8.26
C THR A 335 -2.79 6.20 -8.62
N ALA A 336 -3.71 5.24 -8.66
CA ALA A 336 -3.43 3.85 -9.01
C ALA A 336 -2.93 3.64 -10.45
N THR A 337 -3.14 4.60 -11.35
CA THR A 337 -2.59 4.53 -12.72
C THR A 337 -1.07 4.65 -12.73
N GLY A 338 -0.46 5.23 -11.71
CA GLY A 338 0.98 5.50 -11.60
C GLY A 338 1.49 6.53 -12.60
N LEU A 339 0.61 7.40 -13.11
CA LEU A 339 0.92 8.44 -14.09
C LEU A 339 1.13 9.81 -13.45
N PHE A 340 0.86 9.94 -12.16
CA PHE A 340 0.90 11.19 -11.43
C PHE A 340 1.92 11.15 -10.30
N THR A 341 2.56 12.28 -10.07
CA THR A 341 3.31 12.57 -8.84
C THR A 341 2.33 12.95 -7.74
N THR A 342 1.38 13.85 -8.07
CA THR A 342 0.30 14.25 -7.18
C THR A 342 -1.03 14.38 -7.91
N VAL A 343 -2.12 14.08 -7.21
CA VAL A 343 -3.50 14.30 -7.65
C VAL A 343 -4.29 14.87 -6.48
N ALA A 344 -4.91 16.03 -6.68
CA ALA A 344 -5.86 16.60 -5.75
C ALA A 344 -7.23 16.74 -6.42
N THR A 345 -8.28 16.48 -5.66
CA THR A 345 -9.68 16.58 -6.12
C THR A 345 -10.44 17.47 -5.16
N GLU A 346 -11.03 18.55 -5.67
CA GLU A 346 -11.74 19.55 -4.87
C GLU A 346 -13.11 19.83 -5.46
N PRO A 347 -14.19 19.89 -4.65
CA PRO A 347 -15.47 20.38 -5.13
C PRO A 347 -15.44 21.91 -5.32
N VAL A 348 -15.91 22.39 -6.47
CA VAL A 348 -15.99 23.80 -6.80
C VAL A 348 -17.44 24.16 -7.14
N ARG A 349 -17.96 25.22 -6.50
CA ARG A 349 -19.31 25.70 -6.72
C ARG A 349 -19.48 26.21 -8.15
N THR A 350 -20.60 25.87 -8.78
CA THR A 350 -20.92 26.37 -10.13
C THR A 350 -21.89 27.55 -10.09
N GLY A 351 -22.65 27.69 -8.99
CA GLY A 351 -23.76 28.66 -8.88
C GLY A 351 -25.04 28.20 -9.61
N GLU A 352 -25.02 27.06 -10.32
CA GLU A 352 -26.20 26.49 -10.96
C GLU A 352 -27.03 25.70 -9.97
N LEU A 353 -28.36 25.88 -9.97
CA LEU A 353 -29.28 25.13 -9.11
C LEU A 353 -29.95 24.01 -9.90
N ALA A 354 -30.12 22.87 -9.28
CA ALA A 354 -30.94 21.76 -9.74
C ALA A 354 -32.42 22.01 -9.42
N GLU A 355 -33.33 21.23 -10.01
CA GLU A 355 -34.78 21.35 -9.82
C GLU A 355 -35.24 21.21 -8.38
N ASP A 356 -34.48 20.45 -7.55
CA ASP A 356 -34.76 20.26 -6.12
C ASP A 356 -34.11 21.32 -5.22
N GLY A 357 -33.53 22.38 -5.81
CA GLY A 357 -32.88 23.48 -5.08
C GLY A 357 -31.47 23.17 -4.60
N SER A 358 -30.92 21.97 -4.88
CA SER A 358 -29.51 21.66 -4.64
C SER A 358 -28.61 22.38 -5.65
N GLU A 359 -27.36 22.71 -5.25
CA GLU A 359 -26.38 23.36 -6.12
C GLU A 359 -25.54 22.34 -6.89
N TYR A 360 -25.29 22.58 -8.19
CA TYR A 360 -24.34 21.78 -8.93
C TYR A 360 -22.91 22.15 -8.54
N VAL A 361 -22.05 21.12 -8.40
CA VAL A 361 -20.61 21.28 -8.11
C VAL A 361 -19.77 20.55 -9.15
N ASN A 362 -18.77 21.23 -9.67
CA ASN A 362 -17.72 20.63 -10.46
C ASN A 362 -16.66 20.02 -9.54
N ILE A 363 -16.06 18.92 -9.97
CA ILE A 363 -14.85 18.41 -9.34
C ILE A 363 -13.64 18.95 -10.11
N LEU A 364 -12.91 19.84 -9.45
CA LEU A 364 -11.61 20.32 -9.93
C LEU A 364 -10.55 19.27 -9.63
N VAL A 365 -9.91 18.77 -10.69
CA VAL A 365 -8.83 17.78 -10.59
C VAL A 365 -7.51 18.46 -10.95
N ARG A 366 -6.71 18.75 -9.92
CA ARG A 366 -5.35 19.24 -10.12
C ARG A 366 -4.40 18.07 -10.28
N GLN A 367 -3.61 18.11 -11.34
CA GLN A 367 -2.75 17.04 -11.76
C GLN A 367 -1.30 17.52 -11.85
N ASP A 368 -0.38 16.67 -11.42
CA ASP A 368 1.04 16.80 -11.66
C ASP A 368 1.55 15.48 -12.24
N ALA A 369 1.86 15.47 -13.55
CA ALA A 369 2.24 14.25 -14.25
C ALA A 369 3.60 13.73 -13.78
N GLY A 370 3.64 12.47 -13.44
CA GLY A 370 4.87 11.76 -13.06
C GLY A 370 5.67 11.28 -14.27
N PRO A 371 6.90 10.76 -14.05
CA PRO A 371 7.76 10.24 -15.11
C PRO A 371 7.07 9.05 -15.80
N PRO A 372 6.82 9.12 -17.12
CA PRO A 372 6.05 8.09 -17.81
C PRO A 372 6.84 6.84 -18.13
N ARG A 373 8.16 6.84 -17.96
CA ARG A 373 9.06 5.75 -18.34
C ARG A 373 9.57 5.01 -17.11
N SER A 374 9.67 3.68 -17.24
CA SER A 374 10.32 2.84 -16.23
C SER A 374 11.12 1.73 -16.88
N LEU A 375 12.21 1.34 -16.21
CA LEU A 375 13.00 0.16 -16.51
C LEU A 375 13.00 -0.71 -15.26
N SER A 376 12.66 -1.99 -15.43
CA SER A 376 12.68 -2.96 -14.33
C SER A 376 13.40 -4.22 -14.76
N GLY A 377 14.00 -4.92 -13.80
CA GLY A 377 14.65 -6.21 -14.02
C GLY A 377 14.32 -7.18 -12.90
N ASN A 378 14.17 -8.44 -13.27
CA ASN A 378 13.97 -9.54 -12.35
C ASN A 378 15.01 -10.63 -12.63
N VAL A 379 15.52 -11.26 -11.57
CA VAL A 379 16.39 -12.42 -11.65
C VAL A 379 15.84 -13.48 -10.71
N GLY A 380 15.77 -14.71 -11.18
CA GLY A 380 15.24 -15.82 -10.39
C GLY A 380 15.88 -17.15 -10.74
N TYR A 381 15.79 -18.10 -9.82
CA TYR A 381 16.16 -19.49 -10.00
C TYR A 381 15.05 -20.40 -9.47
N GLY A 382 14.68 -21.40 -10.26
CA GLY A 382 13.71 -22.43 -9.86
C GLY A 382 14.22 -23.83 -10.17
N THR A 383 14.01 -24.75 -9.23
CA THR A 383 14.30 -26.18 -9.49
C THR A 383 13.41 -26.66 -10.62
N GLY A 384 14.00 -27.13 -11.72
CA GLY A 384 13.29 -27.59 -12.92
C GLY A 384 13.02 -26.50 -13.98
N GLU A 385 13.14 -25.20 -13.63
CA GLU A 385 13.04 -24.08 -14.58
C GLU A 385 14.42 -23.48 -14.90
N GLY A 386 15.39 -23.68 -14.01
CA GLY A 386 16.73 -23.12 -14.11
C GLY A 386 16.80 -21.64 -13.78
N PHE A 387 17.83 -20.99 -14.28
CA PHE A 387 18.06 -19.56 -14.13
C PHE A 387 17.24 -18.75 -15.14
N ARG A 388 16.68 -17.62 -14.70
CA ARG A 388 15.90 -16.69 -15.54
C ARG A 388 16.21 -15.25 -15.16
N ALA A 389 16.55 -14.44 -16.15
CA ALA A 389 16.64 -12.99 -16.05
C ALA A 389 15.59 -12.36 -16.97
N GLU A 390 14.95 -11.30 -16.52
CA GLU A 390 13.96 -10.55 -17.28
C GLU A 390 14.25 -9.05 -17.16
N ALA A 391 14.25 -8.36 -18.29
CA ALA A 391 14.34 -6.90 -18.35
C ALA A 391 13.09 -6.34 -19.05
N THR A 392 12.48 -5.35 -18.46
CA THR A 392 11.27 -4.70 -19.01
C THR A 392 11.45 -3.20 -19.06
N TRP A 393 11.29 -2.64 -20.24
CA TRP A 393 11.13 -1.22 -20.45
C TRP A 393 9.64 -0.92 -20.69
N GLU A 394 9.12 0.14 -20.06
CA GLU A 394 7.74 0.56 -20.19
C GLU A 394 7.63 2.08 -20.34
N HIS A 395 6.77 2.53 -21.26
CA HIS A 395 6.27 3.89 -21.33
C HIS A 395 4.76 3.88 -21.07
N ARG A 396 4.33 4.33 -19.87
CA ARG A 396 2.97 4.13 -19.34
C ARG A 396 1.88 4.91 -20.04
N ASN A 397 2.22 6.02 -20.71
CA ASN A 397 1.26 6.92 -21.37
C ASN A 397 1.76 7.35 -22.75
N PHE A 398 2.24 6.40 -23.56
CA PHE A 398 2.75 6.67 -24.90
C PHE A 398 1.63 7.15 -25.85
N PHE A 399 0.50 6.45 -25.84
CA PHE A 399 -0.74 6.85 -26.53
C PHE A 399 -1.74 7.34 -25.49
N ARG A 400 -1.77 8.64 -25.26
CA ARG A 400 -2.67 9.27 -24.28
C ARG A 400 -4.14 9.00 -24.61
N PRO A 401 -5.03 8.83 -23.62
CA PRO A 401 -4.76 8.55 -22.22
C PRO A 401 -4.49 7.05 -21.98
N GLU A 402 -3.63 6.72 -21.00
CA GLU A 402 -3.33 5.37 -20.48
C GLU A 402 -2.91 4.31 -21.52
N GLY A 403 -2.49 4.71 -22.70
CA GLY A 403 -1.94 3.79 -23.70
C GLY A 403 -0.45 3.52 -23.44
N ALA A 404 -0.14 2.45 -22.74
CA ALA A 404 1.23 2.03 -22.41
C ALA A 404 1.83 1.17 -23.52
N ILE A 405 3.12 1.36 -23.78
CA ILE A 405 3.95 0.42 -24.54
C ILE A 405 4.94 -0.22 -23.59
N ARG A 406 5.06 -1.55 -23.67
CA ARG A 406 6.00 -2.34 -22.89
C ARG A 406 6.80 -3.25 -23.80
N ALA A 407 8.12 -3.26 -23.63
CA ALA A 407 9.04 -4.20 -24.24
C ALA A 407 9.72 -5.03 -23.15
N THR A 408 9.64 -6.35 -23.25
CA THR A 408 10.23 -7.28 -22.28
C THR A 408 11.15 -8.24 -23.00
N ALA A 409 12.37 -8.43 -22.47
CA ALA A 409 13.31 -9.44 -22.88
C ALA A 409 13.53 -10.43 -21.73
N ILE A 410 13.40 -11.72 -22.03
CA ILE A 410 13.62 -12.81 -21.10
C ILE A 410 14.81 -13.62 -21.61
N ALA A 411 15.79 -13.83 -20.73
CA ALA A 411 16.96 -14.68 -20.97
C ALA A 411 17.06 -15.70 -19.84
N GLY A 412 16.84 -16.96 -20.13
CA GLY A 412 16.87 -18.02 -19.15
C GLY A 412 17.44 -19.30 -19.73
N THR A 413 17.68 -20.29 -18.86
CA THR A 413 18.21 -21.60 -19.21
C THR A 413 17.27 -22.33 -20.19
N GLN A 414 15.97 -22.19 -19.96
CA GLN A 414 14.94 -22.92 -20.72
C GLN A 414 14.07 -22.02 -21.60
N GLU A 415 14.12 -20.69 -21.42
CA GLU A 415 13.30 -19.72 -22.16
C GLU A 415 14.12 -18.51 -22.57
N GLN A 416 14.10 -18.18 -23.87
CA GLN A 416 14.59 -16.89 -24.40
C GLN A 416 13.46 -16.27 -25.23
N THR A 417 12.92 -15.14 -24.78
CA THR A 417 11.69 -14.57 -25.35
C THR A 417 11.79 -13.05 -25.39
N VAL A 418 11.32 -12.46 -26.48
CA VAL A 418 11.09 -11.03 -26.60
C VAL A 418 9.59 -10.80 -26.75
N ARG A 419 9.05 -9.82 -26.02
CA ARG A 419 7.63 -9.52 -25.99
C ARG A 419 7.40 -8.01 -26.11
N PHE A 420 6.52 -7.63 -27.01
CA PHE A 420 6.01 -6.25 -27.16
C PHE A 420 4.53 -6.23 -26.81
N GLN A 421 4.13 -5.26 -26.03
CA GLN A 421 2.74 -5.09 -25.58
C GLN A 421 2.31 -3.65 -25.73
N PHE A 422 1.12 -3.46 -26.28
CA PHE A 422 0.32 -2.26 -26.12
C PHE A 422 -0.80 -2.55 -25.13
N ARG A 423 -0.90 -1.76 -24.08
CA ARG A 423 -1.94 -1.88 -23.07
C ARG A 423 -2.66 -0.56 -22.91
N ARG A 424 -3.96 -0.54 -23.08
CA ARG A 424 -4.80 0.61 -22.73
C ARG A 424 -5.67 0.22 -21.54
N SER A 425 -5.40 0.84 -20.39
CA SER A 425 -6.25 0.71 -19.21
C SER A 425 -7.45 1.63 -19.34
N ASN A 426 -8.53 1.35 -18.62
CA ASN A 426 -9.77 2.14 -18.60
C ASN A 426 -10.29 2.50 -20.01
N ALA A 427 -10.16 1.59 -20.97
CA ALA A 427 -10.45 1.84 -22.38
C ALA A 427 -11.94 2.13 -22.63
N GLY A 428 -12.35 3.41 -22.61
CA GLY A 428 -13.71 3.89 -22.78
C GLY A 428 -14.68 3.50 -21.65
N GLN A 429 -14.22 2.77 -20.66
CA GLN A 429 -14.94 2.41 -19.44
C GLN A 429 -13.95 2.04 -18.36
N ARG A 430 -14.20 2.49 -17.13
CA ARG A 430 -13.38 2.14 -15.97
C ARG A 430 -13.19 0.63 -15.82
N ASP A 431 -11.99 0.21 -15.47
CA ASP A 431 -11.59 -1.17 -15.24
C ASP A 431 -11.51 -2.05 -16.51
N ARG A 432 -11.84 -1.56 -17.69
CA ARG A 432 -11.68 -2.29 -18.94
C ARG A 432 -10.30 -2.09 -19.51
N THR A 433 -9.56 -3.19 -19.69
CA THR A 433 -8.22 -3.17 -20.28
C THR A 433 -8.25 -3.80 -21.67
N VAL A 434 -7.65 -3.11 -22.65
CA VAL A 434 -7.33 -3.67 -23.97
C VAL A 434 -5.84 -3.96 -24.00
N LEU A 435 -5.46 -5.18 -24.36
CA LEU A 435 -4.07 -5.63 -24.48
C LEU A 435 -3.86 -6.21 -25.88
N LEU A 436 -2.89 -5.65 -26.60
CA LEU A 436 -2.35 -6.25 -27.83
C LEU A 436 -0.91 -6.71 -27.51
N GLN A 437 -0.56 -7.90 -27.95
CA GLN A 437 0.75 -8.50 -27.67
C GLN A 437 1.32 -9.18 -28.89
N ALA A 438 2.60 -8.94 -29.16
CA ALA A 438 3.43 -9.72 -30.07
C ALA A 438 4.59 -10.33 -29.25
N GLU A 439 4.80 -11.62 -29.43
CA GLU A 439 5.82 -12.37 -28.69
C GLU A 439 6.54 -13.31 -29.67
N ALA A 440 7.87 -13.40 -29.54
CA ALA A 440 8.66 -14.41 -30.24
C ALA A 440 9.76 -14.93 -29.32
N GLY A 441 9.96 -16.25 -29.32
CA GLY A 441 10.94 -16.82 -28.41
C GLY A 441 11.23 -18.29 -28.71
N ARG A 442 12.27 -18.78 -28.02
CA ARG A 442 12.64 -20.17 -27.95
C ARG A 442 12.31 -20.73 -26.56
N ARG A 443 11.78 -21.92 -26.53
CA ARG A 443 11.55 -22.72 -25.32
C ARG A 443 12.24 -24.07 -25.43
N ASP A 444 12.89 -24.49 -24.35
CA ASP A 444 13.63 -25.75 -24.25
C ASP A 444 13.31 -26.39 -22.90
N TYR A 445 12.08 -26.88 -22.77
CA TYR A 445 11.59 -27.55 -21.58
C TYR A 445 11.83 -29.06 -21.64
N GLU A 446 11.77 -29.77 -20.54
CA GLU A 446 11.88 -31.23 -20.53
C GLU A 446 10.78 -31.91 -21.36
N ALA A 447 9.61 -31.32 -21.47
CA ALA A 447 8.48 -31.86 -22.23
C ALA A 447 8.58 -31.60 -23.75
N PHE A 448 9.11 -30.45 -24.16
CA PHE A 448 9.21 -30.04 -25.55
C PHE A 448 10.18 -28.88 -25.75
N ARG A 449 10.64 -28.73 -26.94
CA ARG A 449 11.48 -27.61 -27.39
C ARG A 449 11.01 -27.06 -28.74
N GLY A 450 11.23 -25.76 -28.95
CA GLY A 450 10.89 -25.15 -30.25
C GLY A 450 10.93 -23.63 -30.21
N TYR A 451 10.63 -23.03 -31.35
CA TYR A 451 10.45 -21.58 -31.51
C TYR A 451 8.96 -21.29 -31.67
N THR A 452 8.51 -20.21 -31.04
CA THR A 452 7.12 -19.80 -31.10
C THR A 452 7.06 -18.30 -31.39
N ALA A 453 6.21 -17.90 -32.34
CA ALA A 453 5.77 -16.54 -32.56
C ALA A 453 4.27 -16.46 -32.27
N ARG A 454 3.83 -15.41 -31.56
CA ARG A 454 2.44 -15.26 -31.11
C ARG A 454 2.00 -13.81 -31.27
N LEU A 455 0.83 -13.62 -31.83
CA LEU A 455 0.08 -12.36 -31.84
C LEU A 455 -1.22 -12.59 -31.07
N SER A 456 -1.55 -11.70 -30.14
CA SER A 456 -2.80 -11.82 -29.39
C SER A 456 -3.41 -10.46 -29.06
N GLY A 457 -4.73 -10.43 -29.02
CA GLY A 457 -5.53 -9.29 -28.53
C GLY A 457 -6.48 -9.77 -27.44
N LEU A 458 -6.56 -9.04 -26.36
CA LEU A 458 -7.39 -9.38 -25.19
C LEU A 458 -8.11 -8.13 -24.70
N ILE A 459 -9.38 -8.29 -24.35
CA ILE A 459 -10.16 -7.31 -23.62
C ILE A 459 -10.51 -7.96 -22.29
N SER A 460 -10.24 -7.28 -21.18
CA SER A 460 -10.44 -7.84 -19.85
C SER A 460 -10.93 -6.82 -18.84
N ARG A 461 -11.54 -7.36 -17.78
CA ARG A 461 -11.84 -6.69 -16.52
C ARG A 461 -11.37 -7.58 -15.39
N GLU A 462 -10.26 -7.22 -14.78
CA GLU A 462 -9.58 -8.01 -13.76
C GLU A 462 -9.51 -7.26 -12.43
N SER A 463 -9.30 -8.01 -11.34
CA SER A 463 -8.99 -7.43 -10.03
C SER A 463 -7.59 -6.85 -10.01
N THR A 464 -7.43 -5.76 -9.29
CA THR A 464 -6.12 -5.20 -8.92
C THR A 464 -5.91 -5.35 -7.41
N PRO A 465 -4.67 -5.26 -6.90
CA PRO A 465 -4.43 -5.31 -5.45
C PRO A 465 -5.22 -4.27 -4.65
N ILE A 466 -5.53 -3.11 -5.25
CA ILE A 466 -6.29 -2.03 -4.64
C ILE A 466 -7.80 -2.30 -4.73
N TRP A 467 -8.27 -2.86 -5.86
CA TRP A 467 -9.69 -3.16 -6.08
C TRP A 467 -9.91 -4.61 -6.47
N GLN A 468 -10.32 -5.40 -5.50
CA GLN A 468 -10.79 -6.76 -5.71
C GLN A 468 -12.23 -6.76 -6.22
N LYS A 469 -12.44 -7.36 -7.39
CA LYS A 469 -13.75 -7.44 -8.05
C LYS A 469 -14.37 -8.81 -7.83
N LYS A 470 -15.65 -8.85 -7.54
CA LYS A 470 -16.39 -10.12 -7.42
C LYS A 470 -16.45 -10.88 -8.74
N TRP A 471 -16.67 -10.17 -9.84
CA TRP A 471 -16.70 -10.73 -11.18
C TRP A 471 -15.56 -10.18 -12.03
N THR A 472 -14.78 -11.07 -12.59
CA THR A 472 -13.71 -10.78 -13.55
C THR A 472 -14.00 -11.53 -14.84
N TRP A 473 -13.61 -10.94 -15.96
CA TRP A 473 -13.76 -11.57 -17.26
C TRP A 473 -12.66 -11.13 -18.21
N ALA A 474 -12.35 -12.00 -19.18
CA ALA A 474 -11.48 -11.67 -20.29
C ALA A 474 -11.92 -12.47 -21.52
N TYR A 475 -11.81 -11.84 -22.70
CA TYR A 475 -11.99 -12.51 -23.97
C TYR A 475 -11.06 -11.90 -25.01
N GLY A 476 -10.68 -12.72 -25.99
CA GLY A 476 -9.74 -12.29 -27.01
C GLY A 476 -9.48 -13.33 -28.06
N ALA A 477 -8.52 -13.03 -28.93
CA ALA A 477 -8.09 -13.94 -29.99
C ALA A 477 -6.56 -13.99 -30.06
N GLU A 478 -6.04 -15.09 -30.59
CA GLU A 478 -4.61 -15.29 -30.77
C GLU A 478 -4.30 -16.03 -32.08
N LEU A 479 -3.14 -15.70 -32.66
CA LEU A 479 -2.51 -16.42 -33.77
C LEU A 479 -1.14 -16.90 -33.32
N ILE A 480 -0.83 -18.15 -33.54
CA ILE A 480 0.42 -18.78 -33.10
C ILE A 480 1.05 -19.53 -34.30
N ALA A 481 2.35 -19.28 -34.48
CA ALA A 481 3.20 -20.08 -35.34
C ALA A 481 4.26 -20.73 -34.46
N THR A 482 4.36 -22.06 -34.49
CA THR A 482 5.32 -22.79 -33.65
C THR A 482 5.84 -24.06 -34.32
N ASN A 483 7.14 -24.35 -34.11
CA ASN A 483 7.79 -25.55 -34.65
C ASN A 483 8.25 -26.48 -33.51
N GLU A 484 7.41 -26.71 -32.55
CA GLU A 484 7.70 -27.48 -31.34
C GLU A 484 7.80 -28.99 -31.64
N SER A 485 8.75 -29.65 -30.98
CA SER A 485 8.89 -31.13 -30.99
C SER A 485 9.10 -31.65 -29.56
N VAL A 486 8.66 -32.85 -29.27
CA VAL A 486 9.00 -33.58 -28.05
C VAL A 486 10.49 -33.91 -28.04
N ILE A 487 11.15 -33.97 -26.89
CA ILE A 487 12.57 -34.34 -26.77
C ILE A 487 12.74 -35.78 -27.26
N GLY A 488 13.79 -36.01 -28.09
CA GLY A 488 14.07 -37.30 -28.71
C GLY A 488 13.46 -37.50 -30.09
N GLU A 489 12.47 -36.68 -30.47
CA GLU A 489 11.98 -36.63 -31.83
C GLU A 489 12.83 -35.67 -32.70
N PRO A 490 12.89 -35.86 -34.02
CA PRO A 490 13.54 -34.92 -34.92
C PRO A 490 12.95 -33.51 -34.71
N ARG A 491 13.79 -32.46 -34.76
CA ARG A 491 13.29 -31.09 -34.78
C ARG A 491 12.45 -30.87 -36.02
N LEU A 492 11.24 -30.39 -35.84
CA LEU A 492 10.39 -29.98 -36.96
C LEU A 492 11.08 -28.86 -37.75
N SER A 493 11.06 -28.94 -39.05
CA SER A 493 11.49 -27.86 -39.94
C SER A 493 10.47 -26.70 -39.87
N ILE A 494 10.82 -25.51 -40.36
CA ILE A 494 9.84 -24.40 -40.51
C ILE A 494 8.65 -24.86 -41.38
N GLY A 495 8.88 -25.77 -42.33
CA GLY A 495 7.84 -26.37 -43.15
C GLY A 495 6.82 -27.22 -42.38
N ASP A 496 7.19 -27.76 -41.22
CA ASP A 496 6.34 -28.62 -40.37
C ASP A 496 5.73 -27.86 -39.17
N ALA A 497 5.86 -26.51 -39.13
CA ALA A 497 5.35 -25.70 -38.06
C ALA A 497 3.82 -25.76 -37.95
N PHE A 498 3.32 -25.72 -36.72
CA PHE A 498 1.91 -25.54 -36.44
C PHE A 498 1.53 -24.05 -36.58
N PHE A 499 0.45 -23.79 -37.33
CA PHE A 499 -0.17 -22.48 -37.43
C PHE A 499 -1.56 -22.58 -36.80
N LEU A 500 -1.75 -21.91 -35.64
CA LEU A 500 -2.97 -22.02 -34.85
C LEU A 500 -3.67 -20.68 -34.78
N ALA A 501 -4.98 -20.69 -34.90
CA ALA A 501 -5.86 -19.56 -34.55
C ALA A 501 -6.73 -20.00 -33.39
N GLY A 502 -6.87 -19.13 -32.40
CA GLY A 502 -7.67 -19.40 -31.21
C GLY A 502 -8.41 -18.19 -30.69
N VAL A 503 -9.51 -18.49 -30.01
CA VAL A 503 -10.25 -17.53 -29.21
C VAL A 503 -10.08 -17.91 -27.75
N THR A 504 -10.00 -16.96 -26.86
CA THR A 504 -9.95 -17.19 -25.42
C THR A 504 -11.13 -16.51 -24.74
N ALA A 505 -11.74 -17.19 -23.77
CA ALA A 505 -12.70 -16.60 -22.87
C ALA A 505 -12.42 -17.07 -21.44
N GLN A 506 -12.51 -16.15 -20.51
CA GLN A 506 -12.32 -16.39 -19.07
C GLN A 506 -13.43 -15.71 -18.28
N LEU A 507 -13.93 -16.42 -17.27
CA LEU A 507 -14.87 -15.89 -16.28
C LEU A 507 -14.37 -16.26 -14.88
N GLY A 508 -14.23 -15.27 -14.02
CA GLY A 508 -13.84 -15.44 -12.62
C GLY A 508 -14.91 -14.91 -11.66
N TYR A 509 -15.08 -15.62 -10.54
CA TYR A 509 -15.91 -15.18 -9.43
C TYR A 509 -15.12 -15.29 -8.14
N ASP A 510 -14.86 -14.14 -7.48
CA ASP A 510 -14.03 -14.03 -6.30
C ASP A 510 -14.84 -13.48 -5.11
N ARG A 511 -14.93 -14.26 -4.06
CA ARG A 511 -15.52 -13.92 -2.76
C ARG A 511 -14.50 -14.04 -1.62
N SER A 512 -13.22 -14.10 -1.96
CA SER A 512 -12.17 -14.05 -0.94
C SER A 512 -12.02 -12.64 -0.35
N ASN A 513 -11.44 -12.56 0.82
CA ASN A 513 -11.23 -11.28 1.52
C ASN A 513 -9.95 -10.53 1.11
N SER A 514 -9.04 -11.18 0.38
CA SER A 514 -7.80 -10.57 -0.10
C SER A 514 -7.35 -11.24 -1.39
N LEU A 515 -6.79 -10.45 -2.31
CA LEU A 515 -6.26 -10.98 -3.59
C LEU A 515 -4.94 -11.74 -3.39
N LEU A 516 -4.04 -11.22 -2.54
CA LEU A 516 -2.68 -11.73 -2.37
C LEU A 516 -2.51 -12.67 -1.16
N ASP A 517 -3.28 -12.45 -0.10
CA ASP A 517 -3.26 -13.26 1.12
C ASP A 517 -4.68 -13.61 1.58
N PRO A 518 -5.39 -14.49 0.83
CA PRO A 518 -6.74 -14.87 1.18
C PRO A 518 -6.77 -15.77 2.42
N THR A 519 -7.56 -15.35 3.41
CA THR A 519 -7.78 -16.09 4.65
C THR A 519 -9.22 -16.61 4.79
N LYS A 520 -10.16 -16.04 4.01
CA LYS A 520 -11.59 -16.39 4.07
C LYS A 520 -12.23 -16.27 2.70
N GLY A 521 -13.20 -17.15 2.41
CA GLY A 521 -14.02 -17.11 1.21
C GLY A 521 -13.58 -18.11 0.15
N PHE A 522 -13.90 -17.85 -1.10
CA PHE A 522 -13.58 -18.77 -2.21
C PHE A 522 -13.41 -18.02 -3.54
N ARG A 523 -12.77 -18.69 -4.49
CA ARG A 523 -12.57 -18.24 -5.89
C ARG A 523 -12.97 -19.34 -6.84
N LEU A 524 -13.59 -18.97 -7.93
CA LEU A 524 -13.89 -19.87 -9.06
C LEU A 524 -13.37 -19.21 -10.33
N LEU A 525 -12.75 -19.99 -11.22
CA LEU A 525 -12.21 -19.54 -12.49
C LEU A 525 -12.50 -20.57 -13.57
N ALA A 526 -13.17 -20.15 -14.62
CA ALA A 526 -13.39 -20.93 -15.82
C ALA A 526 -12.66 -20.28 -17.00
N ARG A 527 -11.91 -21.07 -17.74
CA ARG A 527 -11.24 -20.67 -19.00
C ARG A 527 -11.59 -21.64 -20.10
N THR A 528 -11.85 -21.12 -21.28
CA THR A 528 -12.07 -21.90 -22.49
C THR A 528 -11.27 -21.31 -23.64
N HIS A 529 -10.69 -22.17 -24.44
CA HIS A 529 -9.87 -21.81 -25.59
C HIS A 529 -10.25 -22.71 -26.79
N PRO A 530 -11.28 -22.35 -27.58
CA PRO A 530 -11.47 -22.94 -28.91
C PRO A 530 -10.32 -22.55 -29.82
N GLU A 531 -9.69 -23.51 -30.42
CA GLU A 531 -8.51 -23.36 -31.28
C GLU A 531 -8.65 -24.24 -32.52
N THR A 532 -8.00 -23.84 -33.60
CA THR A 532 -7.93 -24.67 -34.84
C THR A 532 -6.58 -24.53 -35.47
N SER A 533 -6.11 -25.62 -36.14
CA SER A 533 -4.98 -25.53 -37.05
C SER A 533 -5.39 -24.83 -38.34
N LEU A 534 -4.59 -23.86 -38.79
CA LEU A 534 -4.78 -23.17 -40.10
C LEU A 534 -4.15 -23.95 -41.25
N ARG A 535 -3.49 -25.06 -40.95
CA ARG A 535 -2.90 -26.00 -41.93
C ARG A 535 -3.83 -27.19 -42.13
N GLU A 536 -3.96 -27.67 -43.38
CA GLU A 536 -4.80 -28.82 -43.67
C GLU A 536 -4.16 -30.15 -43.21
N PRO A 537 -4.97 -31.09 -42.71
CA PRO A 537 -6.40 -30.93 -42.37
C PRO A 537 -6.56 -30.12 -41.09
N GLY A 538 -7.35 -29.01 -41.15
CA GLY A 538 -7.68 -28.20 -39.97
C GLY A 538 -8.42 -29.04 -38.94
N GLN A 539 -7.86 -29.18 -37.74
CA GLN A 539 -8.48 -29.89 -36.61
C GLN A 539 -8.93 -28.86 -35.56
N PRO A 540 -10.23 -28.58 -35.46
CA PRO A 540 -10.73 -27.73 -34.37
C PRO A 540 -10.78 -28.52 -33.06
N TYR A 541 -10.33 -27.89 -31.98
CA TYR A 541 -10.41 -28.42 -30.64
C TYR A 541 -10.73 -27.34 -29.63
N ILE A 542 -11.20 -27.74 -28.46
CA ILE A 542 -11.50 -26.84 -27.36
C ILE A 542 -10.75 -27.29 -26.12
N ARG A 543 -10.01 -26.37 -25.52
CA ARG A 543 -9.30 -26.56 -24.27
C ARG A 543 -9.98 -25.82 -23.15
N ASN A 544 -10.40 -26.54 -22.10
CA ASN A 544 -11.11 -26.01 -20.95
C ASN A 544 -10.30 -26.22 -19.69
N ILE A 545 -10.34 -25.24 -18.78
CA ILE A 545 -9.76 -25.31 -17.42
C ILE A 545 -10.76 -24.71 -16.46
N LEU A 546 -11.09 -25.48 -15.44
CA LEU A 546 -11.87 -25.04 -14.28
C LEU A 546 -10.97 -25.10 -13.05
N GLU A 547 -10.98 -24.02 -12.27
CA GLU A 547 -10.21 -23.93 -11.03
C GLU A 547 -11.11 -23.36 -9.91
N GLY A 548 -11.05 -23.97 -8.74
CA GLY A 548 -11.72 -23.52 -7.55
C GLY A 548 -10.76 -23.50 -6.38
N SER A 549 -10.80 -22.43 -5.57
CA SER A 549 -10.04 -22.32 -4.33
C SER A 549 -10.95 -21.90 -3.20
N VAL A 550 -10.73 -22.44 -1.99
CA VAL A 550 -11.49 -22.15 -0.78
C VAL A 550 -10.55 -21.85 0.37
N TYR A 551 -10.92 -20.89 1.22
CA TYR A 551 -10.15 -20.44 2.36
C TYR A 551 -11.03 -20.41 3.60
N TYR A 552 -10.61 -21.12 4.64
CA TYR A 552 -11.36 -21.26 5.88
C TYR A 552 -10.47 -20.85 7.08
N PRO A 553 -10.79 -19.76 7.79
CA PRO A 553 -10.09 -19.40 9.02
C PRO A 553 -10.53 -20.35 10.15
N ALA A 554 -9.70 -21.34 10.44
CA ALA A 554 -9.99 -22.31 11.50
C ALA A 554 -9.79 -21.69 12.89
N THR A 555 -8.82 -20.76 13.01
CA THR A 555 -8.60 -19.85 14.15
C THR A 555 -8.13 -18.51 13.62
N ASP A 556 -7.92 -17.52 14.49
CA ASP A 556 -7.35 -16.22 14.10
C ASP A 556 -5.94 -16.33 13.49
N SER A 557 -5.20 -17.38 13.83
CA SER A 557 -3.83 -17.63 13.37
C SER A 557 -3.71 -18.77 12.36
N LEU A 558 -4.75 -19.59 12.17
CA LEU A 558 -4.70 -20.78 11.32
C LEU A 558 -5.76 -20.72 10.20
N VAL A 559 -5.29 -20.76 8.97
CA VAL A 559 -6.13 -20.85 7.76
C VAL A 559 -5.93 -22.20 7.09
N ILE A 560 -7.04 -22.89 6.78
CA ILE A 560 -7.03 -24.06 5.92
C ILE A 560 -7.45 -23.61 4.52
N ALA A 561 -6.58 -23.83 3.55
CA ALA A 561 -6.82 -23.49 2.15
C ALA A 561 -6.85 -24.75 1.29
N GLY A 562 -7.76 -24.77 0.33
CA GLY A 562 -7.91 -25.87 -0.63
C GLY A 562 -8.01 -25.35 -2.06
N ARG A 563 -7.40 -26.05 -3.03
CA ARG A 563 -7.52 -25.80 -4.47
C ARG A 563 -7.85 -27.07 -5.22
N THR A 564 -8.69 -26.94 -6.22
CA THR A 564 -8.95 -27.99 -7.23
C THR A 564 -8.83 -27.37 -8.61
N ARG A 565 -8.17 -28.06 -9.52
CA ARG A 565 -8.03 -27.68 -10.93
C ARG A 565 -8.31 -28.87 -11.82
N VAL A 566 -9.20 -28.67 -12.79
CA VAL A 566 -9.59 -29.70 -13.76
C VAL A 566 -9.41 -29.11 -15.18
N GLY A 567 -8.74 -29.86 -16.05
CA GLY A 567 -8.55 -29.48 -17.43
C GLY A 567 -8.97 -30.59 -18.41
N SER A 568 -9.44 -30.19 -19.58
CA SER A 568 -9.81 -31.13 -20.66
C SER A 568 -9.61 -30.49 -22.02
N ILE A 569 -9.25 -31.33 -23.03
CA ILE A 569 -9.15 -30.98 -24.46
C ILE A 569 -10.04 -31.94 -25.21
N TYR A 570 -10.99 -31.39 -25.97
CA TYR A 570 -11.89 -32.14 -26.84
C TYR A 570 -11.68 -31.74 -28.31
N GLY A 571 -11.82 -32.69 -29.26
CA GLY A 571 -11.83 -32.41 -30.69
C GLY A 571 -10.55 -32.78 -31.43
N ALA A 572 -9.44 -33.04 -30.73
CA ALA A 572 -8.18 -33.48 -31.36
C ALA A 572 -7.53 -34.63 -30.59
N GLU A 573 -6.77 -35.46 -31.30
CA GLU A 573 -5.90 -36.46 -30.71
C GLU A 573 -4.61 -35.83 -30.16
N LEU A 574 -3.87 -36.55 -29.30
CA LEU A 574 -2.68 -36.03 -28.64
C LEU A 574 -1.57 -35.62 -29.62
N ASN A 575 -1.40 -36.40 -30.67
CA ASN A 575 -0.40 -36.20 -31.74
C ASN A 575 -0.76 -35.05 -32.71
N GLU A 576 -2.03 -34.64 -32.74
CA GLU A 576 -2.50 -33.50 -33.54
C GLU A 576 -2.30 -32.18 -32.82
N LEU A 577 -2.06 -32.21 -31.50
CA LEU A 577 -1.84 -31.05 -30.67
C LEU A 577 -0.35 -30.69 -30.63
N ALA A 578 -0.05 -29.43 -30.91
CA ALA A 578 1.28 -28.87 -30.63
C ALA A 578 1.63 -29.11 -29.15
N PRO A 579 2.86 -29.56 -28.83
CA PRO A 579 3.26 -29.87 -27.46
C PRO A 579 2.91 -28.77 -26.44
N SER A 580 3.11 -27.51 -26.78
CA SER A 580 2.74 -26.37 -25.88
C SER A 580 1.24 -26.21 -25.62
N ARG A 581 0.40 -26.85 -26.42
CA ARG A 581 -1.08 -26.78 -26.27
C ARG A 581 -1.64 -27.94 -25.47
N ARG A 582 -0.86 -28.95 -25.16
CA ARG A 582 -1.22 -30.07 -24.30
C ARG A 582 -1.32 -29.60 -22.85
N LEU A 583 -1.95 -30.39 -22.00
CA LEU A 583 -2.03 -30.15 -20.57
C LEU A 583 -0.85 -30.82 -19.86
N TYR A 584 -0.29 -30.09 -18.88
CA TYR A 584 0.83 -30.54 -18.06
C TYR A 584 0.56 -30.23 -16.58
N ALA A 585 1.19 -31.03 -15.70
CA ALA A 585 1.17 -30.81 -14.26
C ALA A 585 2.57 -31.03 -13.66
N GLY A 586 2.79 -30.51 -12.45
CA GLY A 586 4.07 -30.49 -11.72
C GLY A 586 4.68 -29.10 -11.66
N GLY A 587 5.44 -28.83 -10.60
CA GLY A 587 6.06 -27.52 -10.32
C GLY A 587 5.34 -26.71 -9.26
N GLY A 588 5.91 -25.55 -8.91
CA GLY A 588 5.51 -24.69 -7.77
C GLY A 588 4.10 -24.11 -7.85
N GLY A 589 3.50 -23.99 -9.04
CA GLY A 589 2.14 -23.51 -9.27
C GLY A 589 1.13 -24.61 -9.60
N SER A 590 1.53 -25.89 -9.49
CA SER A 590 0.76 -27.07 -9.85
C SER A 590 0.82 -28.09 -8.70
N VAL A 591 1.61 -29.15 -8.85
CA VAL A 591 1.84 -30.18 -7.83
C VAL A 591 3.29 -30.07 -7.36
N ARG A 592 3.50 -29.52 -6.17
CA ARG A 592 4.83 -29.34 -5.58
C ARG A 592 5.44 -30.70 -5.21
N GLY A 593 6.77 -30.78 -5.25
CA GLY A 593 7.52 -32.03 -5.08
C GLY A 593 7.97 -32.66 -6.39
N PHE A 594 7.36 -32.26 -7.52
CA PHE A 594 7.71 -32.69 -8.88
C PHE A 594 8.33 -31.53 -9.66
N GLY A 595 9.16 -31.85 -10.64
CA GLY A 595 9.70 -30.88 -11.58
C GLY A 595 8.61 -30.21 -12.42
N PHE A 596 8.98 -29.12 -13.08
CA PHE A 596 8.06 -28.36 -13.94
C PHE A 596 7.61 -29.25 -15.13
N GLN A 597 6.28 -29.41 -15.28
CA GLN A 597 5.67 -30.25 -16.34
C GLN A 597 6.04 -31.75 -16.29
N GLU A 598 6.54 -32.25 -15.20
CA GLU A 598 7.08 -33.61 -15.08
C GLU A 598 6.01 -34.69 -14.95
N LEU A 599 4.79 -34.33 -14.47
CA LEU A 599 3.71 -35.32 -14.26
C LEU A 599 2.94 -35.64 -15.53
N GLY A 600 2.58 -36.89 -15.66
CA GLY A 600 1.68 -37.39 -16.73
C GLY A 600 2.26 -38.56 -17.53
N PRO A 601 1.72 -38.80 -18.74
CA PRO A 601 2.20 -39.78 -19.67
C PRO A 601 3.64 -39.49 -20.08
N ARG A 602 4.44 -40.54 -20.25
CA ARG A 602 5.86 -40.43 -20.56
C ARG A 602 6.23 -41.42 -21.66
N ILE A 603 7.24 -41.07 -22.44
CA ILE A 603 7.85 -41.94 -23.44
C ILE A 603 9.34 -42.12 -23.16
N GLU A 604 9.87 -43.28 -23.49
CA GLU A 604 11.31 -43.53 -23.45
C GLU A 604 11.94 -43.07 -24.77
N VAL A 605 12.94 -42.21 -24.66
CA VAL A 605 13.67 -41.67 -25.82
C VAL A 605 15.17 -41.90 -25.64
N ALA A 606 15.93 -41.93 -26.74
CA ALA A 606 17.37 -41.99 -26.68
C ALA A 606 17.94 -40.83 -25.86
N ASN A 607 18.82 -41.13 -24.92
CA ASN A 607 19.45 -40.13 -24.09
C ASN A 607 20.51 -39.36 -24.89
N PRO A 608 20.35 -38.07 -25.15
CA PRO A 608 21.32 -37.30 -25.93
C PRO A 608 22.68 -37.11 -25.22
N LYS A 609 22.75 -37.45 -23.94
CA LYS A 609 24.00 -37.39 -23.15
C LYS A 609 24.70 -38.72 -23.06
N PHE A 610 24.09 -39.79 -23.55
CA PHE A 610 24.69 -41.13 -23.55
C PHE A 610 25.70 -41.25 -24.70
N ASP A 611 26.95 -41.53 -24.36
CA ASP A 611 27.99 -41.82 -25.33
C ASP A 611 28.32 -43.33 -25.29
N PRO A 612 27.88 -44.13 -26.28
CA PRO A 612 28.14 -45.55 -26.31
C PRO A 612 29.63 -45.89 -26.52
N THR A 613 30.47 -44.92 -26.84
CA THR A 613 31.91 -45.11 -27.05
C THR A 613 32.74 -44.82 -25.80
N ASP A 614 32.16 -44.20 -24.78
CA ASP A 614 32.82 -43.94 -23.50
C ASP A 614 32.71 -45.16 -22.58
N PRO A 615 33.83 -45.86 -22.23
CA PRO A 615 33.81 -47.04 -21.37
C PRO A 615 33.42 -46.72 -19.93
N ASP A 616 33.51 -45.46 -19.51
CA ASP A 616 33.13 -44.96 -18.19
C ASP A 616 31.76 -44.28 -18.14
N GLU A 617 30.96 -44.43 -19.22
CA GLU A 617 29.64 -43.83 -19.35
C GLU A 617 28.69 -44.25 -18.19
N LYS A 618 28.18 -43.28 -17.47
CA LYS A 618 27.24 -43.46 -16.33
C LYS A 618 25.81 -43.08 -16.67
N ALA A 619 25.59 -42.46 -17.82
CA ALA A 619 24.26 -42.08 -18.25
C ALA A 619 23.49 -43.30 -18.75
N ASP A 620 22.21 -43.38 -18.45
CA ASP A 620 21.36 -44.42 -19.04
C ASP A 620 21.21 -44.18 -20.56
N PRO A 621 21.15 -45.23 -21.39
CA PRO A 621 20.99 -45.10 -22.84
C PRO A 621 19.66 -44.48 -23.25
N THR A 622 18.64 -44.53 -22.38
CA THR A 622 17.35 -43.90 -22.59
C THR A 622 16.98 -43.01 -21.43
N ILE A 623 16.21 -41.98 -21.70
CA ILE A 623 15.57 -41.12 -20.69
C ILE A 623 14.06 -41.10 -20.89
N SER A 624 13.33 -41.04 -19.80
CA SER A 624 11.89 -40.93 -19.80
C SER A 624 11.48 -39.45 -19.81
N VAL A 625 10.72 -39.01 -20.81
CA VAL A 625 10.29 -37.61 -20.98
C VAL A 625 8.77 -37.49 -20.94
N PRO A 626 8.21 -36.41 -20.32
CA PRO A 626 6.78 -36.18 -20.27
C PRO A 626 6.24 -35.72 -21.63
N THR A 627 5.12 -36.28 -22.08
CA THR A 627 4.47 -35.92 -23.34
C THR A 627 3.31 -34.93 -23.18
N GLY A 628 2.89 -34.65 -21.94
CA GLY A 628 1.63 -33.97 -21.65
C GLY A 628 0.41 -34.84 -21.97
N GLY A 629 -0.78 -34.29 -21.83
CA GLY A 629 -2.02 -35.02 -22.07
C GLY A 629 -3.17 -34.13 -22.47
N ARG A 630 -4.34 -34.77 -22.66
CA ARG A 630 -5.59 -34.08 -23.04
C ARG A 630 -6.48 -33.78 -21.84
N SER A 631 -6.24 -34.34 -20.66
CA SER A 631 -6.92 -33.97 -19.45
C SER A 631 -6.03 -33.98 -18.22
N LEU A 632 -6.37 -33.21 -17.22
CA LEU A 632 -5.68 -33.15 -15.94
C LEU A 632 -6.64 -32.97 -14.78
N VAL A 633 -6.20 -33.41 -13.60
CA VAL A 633 -6.81 -33.08 -12.33
C VAL A 633 -5.72 -32.79 -11.30
N GLU A 634 -5.91 -31.74 -10.52
CA GLU A 634 -5.01 -31.34 -9.43
C GLU A 634 -5.83 -30.99 -8.20
N PHE A 635 -5.29 -31.32 -7.04
CA PHE A 635 -5.79 -30.92 -5.72
C PHE A 635 -4.62 -30.41 -4.89
N ALA A 636 -4.87 -29.40 -4.07
CA ALA A 636 -3.91 -28.92 -3.08
C ALA A 636 -4.66 -28.58 -1.78
N VAL A 637 -4.06 -28.93 -0.65
CA VAL A 637 -4.54 -28.54 0.69
C VAL A 637 -3.37 -27.98 1.47
N GLU A 638 -3.57 -26.82 2.08
CA GLU A 638 -2.58 -26.13 2.92
C GLU A 638 -3.16 -25.80 4.29
N ALA A 639 -2.36 -26.01 5.32
CA ALA A 639 -2.57 -25.46 6.66
C ALA A 639 -1.55 -24.34 6.87
N ARG A 640 -2.03 -23.08 6.92
CA ARG A 640 -1.24 -21.86 7.02
C ARG A 640 -1.35 -21.31 8.44
N TYR A 641 -0.28 -21.39 9.22
CA TYR A 641 -0.21 -20.84 10.58
C TYR A 641 0.62 -19.56 10.60
N ARG A 642 0.04 -18.46 11.10
CA ARG A 642 0.66 -17.13 11.16
C ARG A 642 0.96 -16.72 12.60
N PHE A 643 2.15 -16.15 12.82
CA PHE A 643 2.58 -15.55 14.06
C PHE A 643 3.36 -14.25 13.78
N GLY A 644 2.72 -13.12 14.05
CA GLY A 644 3.24 -11.81 13.70
C GLY A 644 3.44 -11.66 12.18
N ASN A 645 4.63 -11.28 11.76
CA ASN A 645 5.01 -11.12 10.35
C ASN A 645 5.55 -12.41 9.72
N TYR A 646 5.53 -13.53 10.42
CA TYR A 646 6.01 -14.82 9.94
C TYR A 646 4.87 -15.83 9.87
N GLY A 647 5.08 -16.87 9.09
CA GLY A 647 4.17 -18.01 9.03
C GLY A 647 4.85 -19.29 8.60
N ILE A 648 4.23 -20.39 8.98
CA ILE A 648 4.62 -21.75 8.58
C ILE A 648 3.42 -22.38 7.87
N VAL A 649 3.69 -23.09 6.79
CA VAL A 649 2.68 -23.78 5.99
C VAL A 649 3.06 -25.24 5.86
N GLY A 650 2.14 -26.14 6.18
CA GLY A 650 2.22 -27.54 5.80
C GLY A 650 1.26 -27.80 4.66
N PHE A 651 1.64 -28.61 3.67
CA PHE A 651 0.80 -28.86 2.51
C PHE A 651 0.91 -30.25 1.94
N VAL A 652 -0.17 -30.65 1.26
CA VAL A 652 -0.26 -31.85 0.45
C VAL A 652 -0.89 -31.46 -0.88
N ASP A 653 -0.17 -31.75 -1.97
CA ASP A 653 -0.63 -31.58 -3.34
C ASP A 653 -0.80 -32.95 -3.99
N ALA A 654 -1.78 -33.06 -4.88
CA ALA A 654 -2.00 -34.27 -5.66
C ALA A 654 -2.37 -33.90 -7.10
N GLY A 655 -1.93 -34.67 -8.07
CA GLY A 655 -2.31 -34.42 -9.45
C GLY A 655 -1.90 -35.52 -10.40
N GLN A 656 -2.53 -35.52 -11.57
CA GLN A 656 -2.20 -36.39 -12.68
C GLN A 656 -2.69 -35.80 -14.02
N VAL A 657 -1.98 -36.13 -15.06
CA VAL A 657 -2.31 -35.81 -16.46
C VAL A 657 -2.60 -37.10 -17.22
N TYR A 658 -3.61 -37.09 -18.08
CA TYR A 658 -4.07 -38.25 -18.79
C TYR A 658 -4.11 -38.01 -20.32
N GLU A 659 -3.86 -39.06 -21.13
CA GLU A 659 -4.05 -39.00 -22.56
C GLU A 659 -5.53 -38.93 -22.97
N SER A 660 -6.43 -39.45 -22.13
CA SER A 660 -7.86 -39.38 -22.36
C SER A 660 -8.39 -37.93 -22.28
N GLN A 661 -9.46 -37.61 -23.02
CA GLN A 661 -10.13 -36.30 -23.00
C GLN A 661 -10.80 -35.99 -21.65
N THR A 662 -11.22 -37.04 -20.96
CA THR A 662 -11.85 -36.91 -19.64
C THR A 662 -10.85 -37.28 -18.55
N PRO A 663 -10.67 -36.45 -17.54
CA PRO A 663 -9.79 -36.76 -16.43
C PRO A 663 -10.31 -37.95 -15.62
N ARG A 664 -9.40 -38.68 -15.02
CA ARG A 664 -9.67 -39.82 -14.14
C ARG A 664 -9.07 -39.53 -12.77
N LEU A 665 -9.39 -40.32 -11.76
CA LEU A 665 -8.80 -40.21 -10.43
C LEU A 665 -7.85 -41.37 -10.08
N ASN A 666 -7.49 -42.18 -11.07
CA ASN A 666 -6.50 -43.24 -10.92
C ASN A 666 -5.07 -42.70 -11.08
N ASP A 667 -4.10 -43.42 -10.52
CA ASP A 667 -2.67 -43.13 -10.63
C ASP A 667 -2.26 -41.72 -10.16
N MET A 668 -3.03 -41.14 -9.24
CA MET A 668 -2.73 -39.84 -8.65
C MET A 668 -1.35 -39.85 -7.99
N ARG A 669 -0.57 -38.82 -8.27
CA ARG A 669 0.74 -38.57 -7.67
C ARG A 669 0.61 -37.51 -6.58
N PHE A 670 1.33 -37.74 -5.47
CA PHE A 670 1.26 -36.89 -4.29
C PHE A 670 2.61 -36.23 -4.00
N GLY A 671 2.58 -34.94 -3.67
CA GLY A 671 3.69 -34.20 -3.12
C GLY A 671 3.33 -33.64 -1.75
N VAL A 672 4.27 -33.72 -0.81
CA VAL A 672 4.10 -33.20 0.54
C VAL A 672 5.24 -32.24 0.87
N GLY A 673 4.97 -31.24 1.67
CA GLY A 673 6.02 -30.29 1.99
C GLY A 673 5.64 -29.33 3.12
N VAL A 674 6.65 -28.51 3.41
CA VAL A 674 6.54 -27.40 4.38
C VAL A 674 7.09 -26.15 3.75
N GLY A 675 6.62 -24.99 4.22
CA GLY A 675 7.08 -23.70 3.73
C GLY A 675 7.09 -22.64 4.80
N GLY A 676 7.98 -21.66 4.63
CA GLY A 676 8.01 -20.42 5.39
C GLY A 676 7.32 -19.29 4.66
N ARG A 677 6.77 -18.36 5.41
CA ARG A 677 6.17 -17.11 4.93
C ARG A 677 6.75 -15.93 5.68
N LEU A 678 7.05 -14.87 4.94
CA LEU A 678 7.32 -13.55 5.50
C LEU A 678 6.28 -12.59 4.94
N TYR A 679 5.38 -12.10 5.79
CA TYR A 679 4.31 -11.18 5.40
C TYR A 679 4.84 -9.76 5.30
N THR A 680 4.69 -9.16 4.12
CA THR A 680 5.12 -7.79 3.81
C THR A 680 3.91 -6.97 3.34
N ASN A 681 4.07 -5.65 3.22
CA ASN A 681 3.01 -4.75 2.74
C ASN A 681 2.60 -5.02 1.28
N PHE A 682 3.44 -5.70 0.49
CA PHE A 682 3.17 -6.07 -0.90
C PHE A 682 2.79 -7.56 -1.07
N GLY A 683 2.54 -8.26 0.03
CA GLY A 683 2.15 -9.67 0.05
C GLY A 683 3.20 -10.58 0.72
N PRO A 684 2.85 -11.85 0.97
CA PRO A 684 3.77 -12.79 1.61
C PRO A 684 4.89 -13.23 0.65
N LEU A 685 6.13 -13.19 1.12
CA LEU A 685 7.25 -13.90 0.50
C LEU A 685 7.17 -15.38 0.92
N ARG A 686 7.27 -16.27 -0.04
CA ARG A 686 7.11 -17.71 0.12
C ARG A 686 8.39 -18.48 -0.19
N ALA A 687 8.78 -19.40 0.68
CA ALA A 687 9.81 -20.40 0.45
C ALA A 687 9.28 -21.77 0.86
N ASP A 688 9.10 -22.68 -0.10
CA ASP A 688 8.55 -24.02 0.09
C ASP A 688 9.58 -25.09 -0.25
N ILE A 689 9.62 -26.16 0.54
CA ILE A 689 10.37 -27.39 0.27
C ILE A 689 9.36 -28.53 0.20
N ALA A 690 9.39 -29.31 -0.87
CA ALA A 690 8.47 -30.40 -1.11
C ALA A 690 9.20 -31.66 -1.62
N MET A 691 8.61 -32.82 -1.34
CA MET A 691 9.09 -34.11 -1.83
C MET A 691 7.93 -34.93 -2.43
N PRO A 692 8.20 -35.73 -3.48
CA PRO A 692 7.21 -36.61 -4.05
C PRO A 692 7.05 -37.89 -3.21
N ILE A 693 5.79 -38.30 -3.01
CA ILE A 693 5.47 -39.61 -2.41
C ILE A 693 5.55 -40.67 -3.50
N GLY A 694 6.23 -41.79 -3.25
CA GLY A 694 6.40 -42.88 -4.22
C GLY A 694 7.24 -42.46 -5.42
N ARG A 695 8.39 -41.87 -5.18
CA ARG A 695 9.36 -41.36 -6.17
C ARG A 695 9.71 -42.44 -7.21
N ARG A 696 9.72 -42.08 -8.48
CA ARG A 696 10.17 -42.89 -9.60
C ARG A 696 11.64 -42.61 -9.91
N LYS A 697 12.28 -43.53 -10.70
CA LYS A 697 13.64 -43.32 -11.22
C LYS A 697 13.67 -42.05 -12.08
N GLY A 698 14.63 -41.18 -11.86
CA GLY A 698 14.78 -39.90 -12.56
C GLY A 698 14.11 -38.70 -11.87
N GLU A 699 13.13 -38.91 -10.99
CA GLU A 699 12.50 -37.79 -10.25
C GLU A 699 13.40 -37.26 -9.12
N SER A 700 13.37 -35.97 -8.89
CA SER A 700 14.11 -35.28 -7.82
C SER A 700 13.68 -35.80 -6.43
N ARG A 701 14.59 -35.78 -5.44
CA ARG A 701 14.27 -36.16 -4.06
C ARG A 701 13.44 -35.09 -3.36
N PHE A 702 13.75 -33.85 -3.65
CA PHE A 702 13.03 -32.68 -3.14
C PHE A 702 13.09 -31.54 -4.15
N ALA A 703 12.16 -30.64 -4.07
CA ALA A 703 12.08 -29.43 -4.88
C ALA A 703 11.91 -28.21 -3.97
N VAL A 704 12.55 -27.11 -4.32
CA VAL A 704 12.50 -25.83 -3.59
C VAL A 704 11.82 -24.80 -4.48
N TYR A 705 10.92 -24.01 -3.90
CA TYR A 705 10.18 -22.96 -4.60
C TYR A 705 10.25 -21.66 -3.78
N ILE A 706 10.63 -20.57 -4.45
CA ILE A 706 10.67 -19.23 -3.86
C ILE A 706 9.81 -18.32 -4.74
N SER A 707 8.86 -17.60 -4.15
CA SER A 707 7.99 -16.67 -4.89
C SER A 707 7.29 -15.66 -3.96
N ILE A 708 6.59 -14.70 -4.56
CA ILE A 708 5.74 -13.72 -3.88
C ILE A 708 4.28 -14.15 -4.02
N GLY A 709 3.48 -13.99 -2.96
CA GLY A 709 2.10 -14.42 -2.85
C GLY A 709 1.94 -15.82 -2.26
N GLN A 710 0.69 -16.22 -1.99
CA GLN A 710 0.36 -17.58 -1.59
C GLN A 710 0.43 -18.53 -2.80
N ALA A 711 0.38 -19.83 -2.57
CA ALA A 711 0.44 -20.82 -3.66
C ALA A 711 -0.79 -20.77 -4.58
N PHE A 712 -1.95 -20.35 -4.00
CA PHE A 712 -3.22 -20.15 -4.68
C PHE A 712 -4.14 -19.25 -3.85
#